data_dab879a3acbdd6c6cf2b5d5c79e05d87
#
_entry.id   dab879a3acbdd6c6cf2b5d5c79e05d87
#
_cell.length_a   1.000
_cell.length_b   1.000
_cell.length_c   1.000
_cell.angle_alpha   90.00
_cell.angle_beta   90.00
_cell.angle_gamma   90.00
#
_symmetry.space_group_name_H-M   'P 1'
#
loop_
_entity.id
_entity.type
_entity.pdbx_description
1 polymer ?
#
loop_
_entity_poly.entity_id
_entity_poly.type
_entity_poly.pdbx_seq_one_letter_code
_entity_poly.pdbx_strand_id
1 'polypeptide(L)'
;MPENEATARIKINKLLEAAVWRFFPEGDKPANIQLEPAVAIKTSDLDRFGENFEKTERGFVDFLLLDDRGFPLIVLEAKAEDKNPLIGKEQARKYARSQNCRFIILSNGNLHYFWDLERGNPYVITSFPTPDSVSGYKQVTPNPQRLVKELIEADYIALTQRPCYQSEAGWKNEDERPAYIQANKLRFLRPYQLKAIHRLQAAVRDGKDRFLFEMATGTGKTLTAAAVVKLFLRSGNARRVLFLVDRLELENQARKAFVDLLSSDFQTVIYKENRDDWRRAEIVITTVQSLLFNNKYQRLFSPTDFDLVISDEAHRSIGGNARAVFDYFIGYKLGLTATPRDYLRRFKKDNPSTRDPREAERRLLLDTYRTFGCERGLPTFRYSLLDGVKDGYLINPTVVDARTDITTDLLSKDGFIVYFTDDTGENQEEAFKQRQFEKRFFAEATNQLLCKTFLENALRDPISGEIGKSIVFAVSQNHAAKLAQIFNRIADRMYPGKYQSDFAVQVTSSVPDAQQFTTNFANNNLLGSSNFIPGYKTGKARICVTVGMMTTGYDCTDILNLGLFRPIFSPTDFIQIKGRGTRPHDFLQQLFDDSLRAGVTSPRKTAFKLFDFFANCEYFETGFNYDEVLKLPRPTGPPRDGTGETGPVTYEGTYEHLGSDIIALVREEPIGFEGMKIDRMFFERFEDTVREDPVIVAAVEEGHWDRVIDYVNREVFDKPEEYYSLDKLRHAAAVDRRITLREILEKVFGLIPRFKSKDELLEEEFSKFVADHVPEPPSAISAIKHFFKAYITSGRLRDIIDHRQFTDLATNPVFSTRDFRAVPRKYRALVPEYIKDYVSFNQFAV
;
A
#
# COMPACT_ATOMS: atom_id res chain seq x y z
N MET A 1 1.39 -44.69 21.12
CA MET A 1 0.87 -43.40 20.62
C MET A 1 0.43 -43.64 19.19
N PRO A 2 -0.69 -43.07 18.74
CA PRO A 2 -1.05 -43.08 17.32
C PRO A 2 0.07 -42.47 16.50
N GLU A 3 0.40 -43.00 15.33
CA GLU A 3 1.50 -42.49 14.46
C GLU A 3 1.43 -41.00 14.21
N ASN A 4 0.24 -40.42 14.09
CA ASN A 4 0.01 -39.00 13.85
C ASN A 4 0.40 -38.07 15.02
N GLU A 5 0.35 -38.57 16.27
CA GLU A 5 0.76 -37.77 17.44
C GLU A 5 2.27 -37.79 17.62
N ALA A 6 2.93 -38.92 17.35
CA ALA A 6 4.39 -38.99 17.36
C ALA A 6 5.03 -38.09 16.30
N THR A 7 4.43 -38.02 15.09
CA THR A 7 4.88 -37.12 14.01
C THR A 7 4.72 -35.65 14.39
N ALA A 8 3.59 -35.29 15.01
CA ALA A 8 3.37 -33.91 15.51
C ALA A 8 4.44 -33.52 16.54
N ARG A 9 4.77 -34.39 17.50
CA ARG A 9 5.80 -34.15 18.53
C ARG A 9 7.19 -33.98 17.91
N ILE A 10 7.57 -34.77 16.90
CA ILE A 10 8.84 -34.62 16.19
C ILE A 10 8.95 -33.24 15.51
N LYS A 11 7.88 -32.77 14.88
CA LYS A 11 7.83 -31.44 14.28
C LYS A 11 7.94 -30.34 15.33
N ILE A 12 7.22 -30.49 16.45
CA ILE A 12 7.25 -29.54 17.57
C ILE A 12 8.67 -29.46 18.16
N ASN A 13 9.37 -30.60 18.35
CA ASN A 13 10.73 -30.61 18.84
C ASN A 13 11.67 -29.78 17.95
N LYS A 14 11.58 -29.97 16.63
CA LYS A 14 12.38 -29.17 15.67
C LYS A 14 12.05 -27.68 15.75
N LEU A 15 10.81 -27.31 15.94
CA LEU A 15 10.39 -25.90 16.09
C LEU A 15 10.90 -25.29 17.40
N LEU A 16 10.93 -26.07 18.48
CA LEU A 16 11.49 -25.65 19.76
C LEU A 16 13.01 -25.41 19.65
N GLU A 17 13.74 -26.36 19.05
CA GLU A 17 15.19 -26.22 18.80
C GLU A 17 15.49 -25.00 17.91
N ALA A 18 14.72 -24.80 16.84
CA ALA A 18 14.84 -23.64 15.95
C ALA A 18 14.60 -22.30 16.69
N ALA A 19 13.74 -22.32 17.71
CA ALA A 19 13.48 -21.18 18.59
C ALA A 19 14.43 -21.12 19.83
N VAL A 20 15.55 -21.84 19.80
CA VAL A 20 16.61 -21.81 20.82
C VAL A 20 16.16 -22.38 22.19
N TRP A 21 15.09 -23.18 22.22
CA TRP A 21 14.73 -23.97 23.38
C TRP A 21 15.62 -25.23 23.43
N ARG A 22 16.05 -25.64 24.60
CA ARG A 22 17.06 -26.69 24.79
C ARG A 22 16.48 -27.89 25.56
N PHE A 23 16.53 -29.07 24.92
CA PHE A 23 16.23 -30.36 25.57
C PHE A 23 17.39 -30.81 26.46
N PHE A 24 18.60 -30.44 26.11
CA PHE A 24 19.84 -30.80 26.81
C PHE A 24 20.66 -29.55 27.13
N PRO A 25 21.53 -29.59 28.15
CA PRO A 25 22.43 -28.48 28.41
C PRO A 25 23.36 -28.21 27.21
N GLU A 26 23.61 -26.94 26.90
CA GLU A 26 24.51 -26.49 25.83
C GLU A 26 25.51 -25.48 26.41
N GLY A 27 26.79 -25.88 26.55
CA GLY A 27 27.79 -25.06 27.21
C GLY A 27 27.40 -24.76 28.66
N ASP A 28 27.41 -23.49 29.04
CA ASP A 28 27.01 -23.04 30.39
C ASP A 28 25.50 -22.89 30.57
N LYS A 29 24.71 -23.12 29.52
CA LYS A 29 23.23 -22.95 29.56
C LYS A 29 22.54 -24.27 29.88
N PRO A 30 21.70 -24.32 30.92
CA PRO A 30 20.96 -25.54 31.27
C PRO A 30 19.90 -25.87 30.24
N ALA A 31 19.41 -27.11 30.25
CA ALA A 31 18.16 -27.48 29.56
C ALA A 31 17.01 -26.65 30.10
N ASN A 32 16.11 -26.19 29.20
CA ASN A 32 14.98 -25.39 29.57
C ASN A 32 13.63 -25.96 29.04
N ILE A 33 13.63 -27.22 28.66
CA ILE A 33 12.43 -27.99 28.32
C ILE A 33 12.32 -29.17 29.29
N GLN A 34 11.13 -29.34 29.91
CA GLN A 34 10.76 -30.54 30.64
C GLN A 34 9.67 -31.28 29.87
N LEU A 35 9.88 -32.59 29.64
CA LEU A 35 8.92 -33.45 28.95
C LEU A 35 8.00 -34.11 29.99
N GLU A 36 6.74 -34.12 29.71
CA GLU A 36 5.67 -34.80 30.48
C GLU A 36 5.77 -34.63 32.02
N PRO A 37 6.01 -33.40 32.53
CA PRO A 37 6.00 -33.21 33.98
C PRO A 37 4.62 -33.48 34.57
N ALA A 38 4.57 -34.24 35.67
CA ALA A 38 3.34 -34.49 36.42
C ALA A 38 2.83 -33.20 37.08
N VAL A 39 1.58 -32.87 36.86
CA VAL A 39 0.98 -31.61 37.35
C VAL A 39 -0.14 -31.95 38.34
N ALA A 40 -0.08 -31.36 39.55
CA ALA A 40 -1.19 -31.47 40.53
C ALA A 40 -2.24 -30.42 40.22
N ILE A 41 -3.48 -30.87 39.95
CA ILE A 41 -4.62 -29.99 39.68
C ILE A 41 -5.38 -29.76 40.98
N LYS A 42 -5.61 -28.52 41.38
CA LYS A 42 -6.38 -28.22 42.62
C LYS A 42 -7.83 -28.65 42.47
N THR A 43 -8.37 -29.33 43.46
CA THR A 43 -9.73 -29.85 43.50
C THR A 43 -10.83 -28.78 43.31
N SER A 44 -10.58 -27.53 43.71
CA SER A 44 -11.49 -26.39 43.53
C SER A 44 -11.74 -25.99 42.07
N ASP A 45 -10.89 -26.41 41.16
CA ASP A 45 -11.02 -26.12 39.71
C ASP A 45 -11.80 -27.24 38.99
N LEU A 46 -12.02 -28.36 39.60
CA LEU A 46 -12.74 -29.53 39.06
C LEU A 46 -14.27 -29.39 39.15
N ASP A 47 -14.78 -28.68 40.16
CA ASP A 47 -16.25 -28.60 40.44
C ASP A 47 -17.04 -27.66 39.49
N ARG A 48 -16.38 -26.94 38.59
CA ARG A 48 -17.02 -25.95 37.71
C ARG A 48 -17.33 -26.43 36.29
N PHE A 49 -17.10 -27.72 35.97
CA PHE A 49 -17.26 -28.27 34.60
C PHE A 49 -18.17 -29.47 34.58
N GLY A 50 -19.09 -29.51 33.59
CA GLY A 50 -20.15 -30.50 33.45
C GLY A 50 -19.67 -31.95 33.28
N GLU A 51 -20.62 -32.88 33.32
CA GLU A 51 -20.51 -34.31 33.52
C GLU A 51 -19.61 -35.16 32.60
N ASN A 52 -18.94 -34.58 31.60
CA ASN A 52 -18.11 -35.35 30.62
C ASN A 52 -16.59 -35.22 30.86
N PHE A 53 -16.14 -34.89 32.06
CA PHE A 53 -14.72 -34.77 32.35
C PHE A 53 -14.21 -35.95 33.19
N GLU A 54 -13.24 -36.70 32.67
CA GLU A 54 -12.50 -37.67 33.47
C GLU A 54 -11.83 -36.98 34.66
N LYS A 55 -12.27 -37.29 35.88
CA LYS A 55 -11.71 -36.79 37.15
C LYS A 55 -10.32 -37.42 37.36
N THR A 56 -9.28 -36.82 36.77
CA THR A 56 -7.90 -37.17 37.09
C THR A 56 -7.27 -36.10 38.02
N GLU A 57 -6.93 -36.49 39.22
CA GLU A 57 -6.19 -35.65 40.17
C GLU A 57 -4.76 -35.35 39.73
N ARG A 58 -4.26 -36.05 38.72
CA ARG A 58 -2.94 -35.87 38.12
C ARG A 58 -3.05 -35.77 36.61
N GLY A 59 -2.57 -34.71 36.03
CA GLY A 59 -2.42 -34.56 34.59
C GLY A 59 -0.93 -34.47 34.20
N PHE A 60 -0.66 -34.70 32.92
CA PHE A 60 0.68 -34.50 32.35
C PHE A 60 0.60 -33.42 31.32
N VAL A 61 1.56 -32.48 31.37
CA VAL A 61 1.77 -31.48 30.33
C VAL A 61 2.72 -32.06 29.29
N ASP A 62 2.44 -31.91 28.01
CA ASP A 62 3.35 -32.44 26.98
C ASP A 62 4.76 -31.84 27.07
N PHE A 63 4.84 -30.51 27.14
CA PHE A 63 6.09 -29.79 27.32
C PHE A 63 5.90 -28.62 28.30
N LEU A 64 6.79 -28.49 29.26
CA LEU A 64 6.90 -27.33 30.12
C LEU A 64 8.20 -26.58 29.76
N LEU A 65 8.07 -25.35 29.27
CA LEU A 65 9.21 -24.52 28.87
C LEU A 65 9.54 -23.57 30.01
N LEU A 66 10.82 -23.53 30.37
CA LEU A 66 11.35 -22.81 31.54
C LEU A 66 12.15 -21.58 31.10
N ASP A 67 12.17 -20.57 31.94
CA ASP A 67 13.11 -19.44 31.81
C ASP A 67 14.55 -19.86 32.20
N ASP A 68 15.53 -18.96 32.01
CA ASP A 68 16.96 -19.25 32.34
C ASP A 68 17.21 -19.48 33.84
N ARG A 69 16.23 -19.20 34.70
CA ARG A 69 16.27 -19.45 36.15
C ARG A 69 15.57 -20.76 36.51
N GLY A 70 15.03 -21.49 35.54
CA GLY A 70 14.31 -22.73 35.73
C GLY A 70 12.85 -22.56 36.18
N PHE A 71 12.27 -21.36 36.13
CA PHE A 71 10.86 -21.15 36.44
C PHE A 71 9.97 -21.42 35.22
N PRO A 72 8.77 -22.00 35.42
CA PRO A 72 7.79 -22.22 34.36
C PRO A 72 7.43 -20.92 33.61
N LEU A 73 7.55 -20.97 32.29
CA LEU A 73 7.29 -19.83 31.42
C LEU A 73 6.13 -20.09 30.48
N ILE A 74 6.13 -21.24 29.78
CA ILE A 74 5.10 -21.63 28.82
C ILE A 74 4.68 -23.09 29.04
N VAL A 75 3.38 -23.36 29.01
CA VAL A 75 2.83 -24.71 28.84
C VAL A 75 2.59 -24.95 27.36
N LEU A 76 3.17 -26.01 26.77
CA LEU A 76 2.91 -26.41 25.40
C LEU A 76 2.13 -27.70 25.38
N GLU A 77 0.96 -27.67 24.77
CA GLU A 77 0.07 -28.82 24.57
C GLU A 77 0.12 -29.27 23.12
N ALA A 78 0.46 -30.51 22.86
CA ALA A 78 0.56 -31.13 21.55
C ALA A 78 -0.73 -31.90 21.22
N LYS A 79 -1.16 -31.83 19.97
CA LYS A 79 -2.26 -32.64 19.43
C LYS A 79 -1.82 -33.37 18.17
N ALA A 80 -2.49 -34.43 17.80
CA ALA A 80 -2.23 -35.16 16.57
C ALA A 80 -2.43 -34.25 15.34
N GLU A 81 -1.68 -34.47 14.26
CA GLU A 81 -1.65 -33.61 13.06
C GLU A 81 -3.03 -33.37 12.42
N ASP A 82 -3.93 -34.33 12.51
CA ASP A 82 -5.29 -34.28 11.99
C ASP A 82 -6.27 -33.52 12.89
N LYS A 83 -5.86 -33.14 14.09
CA LYS A 83 -6.71 -32.45 15.07
C LYS A 83 -6.41 -30.96 15.15
N ASN A 84 -7.47 -30.18 15.35
CA ASN A 84 -7.30 -28.75 15.64
C ASN A 84 -6.66 -28.57 17.03
N PRO A 85 -5.53 -27.86 17.15
CA PRO A 85 -4.86 -27.63 18.44
C PRO A 85 -5.75 -27.01 19.51
N LEU A 86 -6.75 -26.20 19.12
CA LEU A 86 -7.68 -25.54 20.04
C LEU A 86 -8.54 -26.53 20.87
N ILE A 87 -8.64 -27.79 20.47
CA ILE A 87 -9.34 -28.81 21.26
C ILE A 87 -8.70 -28.96 22.65
N GLY A 88 -7.37 -28.80 22.77
CA GLY A 88 -6.63 -28.85 24.03
C GLY A 88 -6.67 -27.55 24.86
N LYS A 89 -7.37 -26.50 24.40
CA LYS A 89 -7.34 -25.16 25.00
C LYS A 89 -7.66 -25.16 26.52
N GLU A 90 -8.74 -25.81 26.93
CA GLU A 90 -9.18 -25.80 28.33
C GLU A 90 -8.28 -26.67 29.23
N GLN A 91 -7.76 -27.75 28.70
CA GLN A 91 -6.79 -28.60 29.40
C GLN A 91 -5.48 -27.84 29.63
N ALA A 92 -4.93 -27.24 28.58
CA ALA A 92 -3.72 -26.44 28.66
C ALA A 92 -3.87 -25.24 29.63
N ARG A 93 -5.06 -24.62 29.66
CA ARG A 93 -5.36 -23.52 30.59
C ARG A 93 -5.30 -23.96 32.06
N LYS A 94 -5.85 -25.14 32.38
CA LYS A 94 -5.78 -25.70 33.73
C LYS A 94 -4.33 -25.98 34.12
N TYR A 95 -3.56 -26.60 33.23
CA TYR A 95 -2.15 -26.89 33.47
C TYR A 95 -1.34 -25.61 33.65
N ALA A 96 -1.52 -24.59 32.80
CA ALA A 96 -0.84 -23.32 32.91
C ALA A 96 -1.11 -22.63 34.28
N ARG A 97 -2.35 -22.62 34.70
CA ARG A 97 -2.74 -22.07 36.04
C ARG A 97 -2.10 -22.84 37.18
N SER A 98 -2.04 -24.17 37.12
CA SER A 98 -1.44 -25.01 38.15
C SER A 98 0.08 -24.78 38.24
N GLN A 99 0.75 -24.48 37.15
CA GLN A 99 2.18 -24.15 37.08
C GLN A 99 2.48 -22.66 37.22
N ASN A 100 1.46 -21.84 37.43
CA ASN A 100 1.57 -20.39 37.48
C ASN A 100 2.22 -19.81 36.18
N CYS A 101 1.92 -20.48 35.06
CA CYS A 101 2.32 -20.01 33.72
C CYS A 101 1.28 -19.05 33.16
N ARG A 102 1.75 -17.93 32.64
CA ARG A 102 0.90 -16.97 31.90
C ARG A 102 0.66 -17.38 30.46
N PHE A 103 1.60 -18.09 29.86
CA PHE A 103 1.61 -18.38 28.43
C PHE A 103 1.35 -19.83 28.10
N ILE A 104 0.65 -20.05 26.99
CA ILE A 104 0.35 -21.39 26.47
C ILE A 104 0.69 -21.40 24.97
N ILE A 105 1.27 -22.51 24.52
CA ILE A 105 1.35 -22.85 23.09
C ILE A 105 0.49 -24.08 22.85
N LEU A 106 -0.42 -24.01 21.88
CA LEU A 106 -1.19 -25.14 21.38
C LEU A 106 -0.69 -25.47 19.97
N SER A 107 -0.32 -26.72 19.74
CA SER A 107 0.28 -27.11 18.47
C SER A 107 -0.12 -28.52 18.04
N ASN A 108 -0.27 -28.75 16.71
CA ASN A 108 -0.34 -30.08 16.12
C ASN A 108 0.87 -30.37 15.18
N GLY A 109 1.94 -29.59 15.31
CA GLY A 109 3.12 -29.68 14.45
C GLY A 109 3.01 -28.90 13.12
N ASN A 110 1.80 -28.51 12.67
CA ASN A 110 1.57 -27.74 11.44
C ASN A 110 0.88 -26.41 11.70
N LEU A 111 -0.01 -26.36 12.71
CA LEU A 111 -0.74 -25.17 13.12
C LEU A 111 -0.44 -24.89 14.59
N HIS A 112 -0.12 -23.65 14.89
CA HIS A 112 0.33 -23.24 16.22
C HIS A 112 -0.44 -22.01 16.70
N TYR A 113 -0.77 -22.01 17.99
CA TYR A 113 -1.36 -20.85 18.67
C TYR A 113 -0.52 -20.49 19.87
N PHE A 114 -0.28 -19.19 20.05
CA PHE A 114 0.25 -18.60 21.28
C PHE A 114 -0.90 -17.94 22.04
N TRP A 115 -1.02 -18.25 23.31
CA TRP A 115 -2.08 -17.73 24.15
C TRP A 115 -1.50 -17.06 25.41
N ASP A 116 -1.72 -15.77 25.52
CA ASP A 116 -1.50 -15.00 26.73
C ASP A 116 -2.80 -14.96 27.52
N LEU A 117 -2.82 -15.62 28.68
CA LEU A 117 -4.03 -15.75 29.53
C LEU A 117 -4.53 -14.39 30.07
N GLU A 118 -3.67 -13.37 30.07
CA GLU A 118 -4.01 -12.00 30.48
C GLU A 118 -4.56 -11.13 29.33
N ARG A 119 -4.37 -11.54 28.07
CA ARG A 119 -4.78 -10.77 26.88
C ARG A 119 -5.98 -11.31 26.10
N GLY A 120 -6.55 -12.42 26.51
CA GLY A 120 -7.79 -12.92 25.88
C GLY A 120 -7.63 -14.19 25.06
N ASN A 121 -7.92 -14.17 23.76
CA ASN A 121 -7.96 -15.37 22.91
C ASN A 121 -6.59 -15.75 22.33
N PRO A 122 -6.37 -17.05 22.00
CA PRO A 122 -5.15 -17.47 21.33
C PRO A 122 -4.95 -16.80 19.97
N TYR A 123 -3.70 -16.45 19.66
CA TYR A 123 -3.26 -15.94 18.37
C TYR A 123 -2.56 -17.02 17.56
N VAL A 124 -2.82 -17.10 16.26
CA VAL A 124 -2.06 -17.97 15.36
C VAL A 124 -0.64 -17.44 15.25
N ILE A 125 0.35 -18.33 15.42
CA ILE A 125 1.77 -18.04 15.23
C ILE A 125 2.36 -18.95 14.17
N THR A 126 3.34 -18.47 13.43
CA THR A 126 4.05 -19.23 12.38
C THR A 126 5.45 -19.67 12.80
N SER A 127 5.93 -19.19 13.93
CA SER A 127 7.20 -19.60 14.57
C SER A 127 7.02 -19.59 16.07
N PHE A 128 7.76 -20.44 16.77
CA PHE A 128 7.75 -20.41 18.22
C PHE A 128 8.57 -19.22 18.73
N PRO A 129 8.13 -18.53 19.80
CA PRO A 129 8.90 -17.45 20.38
C PRO A 129 10.15 -17.98 21.12
N THR A 130 11.20 -17.18 21.11
CA THR A 130 12.44 -17.51 21.83
C THR A 130 12.29 -17.27 23.35
N PRO A 131 13.07 -17.95 24.22
CA PRO A 131 13.03 -17.76 25.67
C PRO A 131 13.19 -16.30 26.10
N ASP A 132 14.17 -15.61 25.53
CA ASP A 132 14.46 -14.20 25.83
C ASP A 132 13.32 -13.27 25.45
N SER A 133 12.72 -13.50 24.28
CA SER A 133 11.60 -12.70 23.80
C SER A 133 10.37 -12.83 24.70
N VAL A 134 10.00 -14.06 25.06
CA VAL A 134 8.87 -14.31 25.98
C VAL A 134 9.15 -13.77 27.37
N SER A 135 10.36 -13.92 27.88
CA SER A 135 10.76 -13.34 29.17
C SER A 135 10.63 -11.82 29.15
N GLY A 136 11.02 -11.18 28.04
CA GLY A 136 10.79 -9.75 27.82
C GLY A 136 9.29 -9.38 27.73
N TYR A 137 8.52 -10.16 27.00
CA TYR A 137 7.09 -9.97 26.86
C TYR A 137 6.33 -10.17 28.20
N LYS A 138 6.78 -11.10 29.03
CA LYS A 138 6.24 -11.32 30.38
C LYS A 138 6.33 -10.09 31.27
N GLN A 139 7.32 -9.21 31.06
CA GLN A 139 7.49 -7.98 31.84
C GLN A 139 6.36 -6.96 31.60
N VAL A 140 5.64 -7.09 30.50
CA VAL A 140 4.48 -6.25 30.18
C VAL A 140 3.23 -6.96 30.70
N THR A 141 2.63 -6.42 31.74
CA THR A 141 1.28 -6.82 32.17
C THR A 141 0.30 -5.82 31.54
N PRO A 142 -0.51 -6.26 30.54
CA PRO A 142 -1.46 -5.37 29.91
C PRO A 142 -2.41 -4.78 30.95
N ASN A 143 -2.55 -3.47 30.96
CA ASN A 143 -3.50 -2.77 31.78
C ASN A 143 -4.42 -1.88 30.92
N PRO A 144 -5.42 -2.47 30.24
CA PRO A 144 -6.36 -1.73 29.42
C PRO A 144 -7.06 -0.61 30.17
N GLN A 145 -7.35 -0.81 31.46
CA GLN A 145 -8.01 0.21 32.27
C GLN A 145 -7.16 1.47 32.45
N ARG A 146 -5.83 1.31 32.64
CA ARG A 146 -4.90 2.43 32.72
C ARG A 146 -4.82 3.18 31.39
N LEU A 147 -4.77 2.44 30.26
CA LEU A 147 -4.77 3.03 28.91
C LEU A 147 -6.05 3.83 28.66
N VAL A 148 -7.21 3.27 29.01
CA VAL A 148 -8.51 3.93 28.83
C VAL A 148 -8.67 5.17 29.72
N LYS A 149 -8.08 5.19 30.93
CA LYS A 149 -8.16 6.30 31.88
C LYS A 149 -7.09 7.37 31.66
N GLU A 150 -6.07 7.12 30.85
CA GLU A 150 -5.03 8.12 30.56
C GLU A 150 -5.67 9.37 29.95
N LEU A 151 -5.43 10.52 30.56
CA LEU A 151 -5.96 11.78 30.07
C LEU A 151 -5.14 12.29 28.91
N ILE A 152 -5.81 12.49 27.79
CA ILE A 152 -5.20 12.98 26.55
C ILE A 152 -5.76 14.36 26.24
N GLU A 153 -4.93 15.37 26.38
CA GLU A 153 -5.25 16.77 26.08
C GLU A 153 -4.48 17.26 24.85
N ALA A 154 -4.79 18.46 24.38
CA ALA A 154 -4.19 19.03 23.18
C ALA A 154 -2.66 19.11 23.27
N ASP A 155 -2.11 19.34 24.43
CA ASP A 155 -0.67 19.49 24.69
C ASP A 155 0.05 18.16 25.02
N TYR A 156 -0.64 17.02 24.88
CA TYR A 156 -0.11 15.69 25.24
C TYR A 156 1.29 15.42 24.66
N ILE A 157 1.55 15.84 23.43
CA ILE A 157 2.86 15.73 22.79
C ILE A 157 3.78 16.90 23.20
N ALA A 158 3.27 18.13 23.29
CA ALA A 158 4.07 19.29 23.69
C ALA A 158 4.70 19.11 25.08
N LEU A 159 3.99 18.49 26.01
CA LEU A 159 4.51 18.12 27.33
C LEU A 159 5.69 17.13 27.28
N THR A 160 5.76 16.26 26.26
CA THR A 160 6.93 15.39 26.05
C THR A 160 8.10 16.18 25.48
N GLN A 161 7.83 17.08 24.52
CA GLN A 161 8.86 17.90 23.91
C GLN A 161 9.48 18.89 24.91
N ARG A 162 8.65 19.50 25.78
CA ARG A 162 9.05 20.51 26.74
C ARG A 162 8.12 20.51 27.96
N PRO A 163 8.43 19.71 29.00
CA PRO A 163 7.51 19.49 30.15
C PRO A 163 7.04 20.77 30.84
N CYS A 164 7.90 21.78 30.93
CA CYS A 164 7.62 23.02 31.66
C CYS A 164 7.27 24.21 30.75
N TYR A 165 6.88 23.98 29.49
CA TYR A 165 6.66 25.02 28.49
C TYR A 165 5.68 26.12 28.98
N GLN A 166 4.65 25.75 29.73
CA GLN A 166 3.63 26.67 30.25
C GLN A 166 4.18 27.69 31.27
N SER A 167 5.29 27.38 31.92
CA SER A 167 5.93 28.29 32.90
C SER A 167 6.85 29.33 32.28
N GLU A 168 7.19 29.16 30.97
CA GLU A 168 8.17 30.01 30.30
C GLU A 168 7.58 31.35 29.84
N ALA A 169 8.40 32.40 29.84
CA ALA A 169 7.98 33.77 29.56
C ALA A 169 7.35 33.91 28.17
N GLY A 170 7.97 33.29 27.12
CA GLY A 170 7.47 33.34 25.75
C GLY A 170 6.13 32.63 25.55
N TRP A 171 5.76 31.66 26.42
CA TRP A 171 4.43 31.06 26.43
C TRP A 171 3.38 31.93 27.12
N LYS A 172 3.76 32.56 28.25
CA LYS A 172 2.87 33.40 29.04
C LYS A 172 2.45 34.68 28.31
N ASN A 173 3.34 35.21 27.48
CA ASN A 173 3.03 36.35 26.65
C ASN A 173 2.23 35.90 25.41
N GLU A 174 0.97 36.37 25.29
CA GLU A 174 0.06 35.96 24.20
C GLU A 174 0.57 36.36 22.81
N ASP A 175 1.24 37.53 22.72
CA ASP A 175 1.78 38.04 21.46
C ASP A 175 3.02 37.25 21.01
N GLU A 176 3.84 36.80 21.95
CA GLU A 176 5.05 36.00 21.69
C GLU A 176 4.79 34.50 21.55
N ARG A 177 3.66 34.01 22.04
CA ARG A 177 3.30 32.56 22.08
C ARG A 177 3.40 31.87 20.70
N PRO A 178 2.92 32.45 19.59
CA PRO A 178 3.06 31.83 18.27
C PRO A 178 4.53 31.66 17.86
N ALA A 179 5.35 32.69 18.09
CA ALA A 179 6.79 32.65 17.80
C ALA A 179 7.51 31.64 18.72
N TYR A 180 7.15 31.56 19.99
CA TYR A 180 7.65 30.57 20.95
C TYR A 180 7.33 29.12 20.53
N ILE A 181 6.08 28.86 20.13
CA ILE A 181 5.66 27.54 19.59
C ILE A 181 6.50 27.16 18.39
N GLN A 182 6.69 28.07 17.47
CA GLN A 182 7.46 27.86 16.26
C GLN A 182 8.96 27.61 16.54
N ALA A 183 9.58 28.45 17.38
CA ALA A 183 10.98 28.34 17.76
C ALA A 183 11.30 27.01 18.47
N ASN A 184 10.41 26.57 19.35
CA ASN A 184 10.54 25.31 20.09
C ASN A 184 9.93 24.10 19.34
N LYS A 185 9.36 24.28 18.16
CA LYS A 185 8.70 23.26 17.34
C LYS A 185 7.64 22.45 18.09
N LEU A 186 6.96 23.11 19.05
CA LEU A 186 5.94 22.43 19.87
C LEU A 186 4.77 21.96 19.00
N ARG A 187 4.26 20.78 19.29
CA ARG A 187 3.15 20.14 18.58
C ARG A 187 1.98 19.87 19.51
N PHE A 188 0.86 20.45 19.14
CA PHE A 188 -0.41 20.28 19.82
C PHE A 188 -1.34 19.39 18.99
N LEU A 189 -2.05 18.49 19.65
CA LEU A 189 -3.05 17.65 19.01
C LEU A 189 -4.27 18.48 18.62
N ARG A 190 -4.71 18.30 17.39
CA ARG A 190 -5.94 18.94 16.90
C ARG A 190 -7.18 18.20 17.43
N PRO A 191 -8.37 18.83 17.48
CA PRO A 191 -9.58 18.20 18.02
C PRO A 191 -9.91 16.84 17.40
N TYR A 192 -9.76 16.67 16.10
CA TYR A 192 -10.00 15.39 15.44
C TYR A 192 -8.95 14.33 15.77
N GLN A 193 -7.69 14.71 16.05
CA GLN A 193 -6.64 13.79 16.49
C GLN A 193 -6.92 13.30 17.92
N LEU A 194 -7.36 14.18 18.80
CA LEU A 194 -7.87 13.80 20.12
C LEU A 194 -9.02 12.82 20.00
N LYS A 195 -9.99 13.12 19.12
CA LYS A 195 -11.14 12.23 18.87
C LYS A 195 -10.69 10.85 18.35
N ALA A 196 -9.64 10.78 17.51
CA ALA A 196 -9.06 9.51 17.05
C ALA A 196 -8.53 8.67 18.21
N ILE A 197 -7.77 9.30 19.11
CA ILE A 197 -7.19 8.63 20.27
C ILE A 197 -8.28 8.18 21.26
N HIS A 198 -9.28 9.02 21.53
CA HIS A 198 -10.42 8.64 22.38
C HIS A 198 -11.24 7.48 21.78
N ARG A 199 -11.38 7.40 20.44
CA ARG A 199 -12.01 6.26 19.77
C ARG A 199 -11.19 4.98 19.93
N LEU A 200 -9.86 5.07 19.89
CA LEU A 200 -8.98 3.93 20.19
C LEU A 200 -9.14 3.50 21.66
N GLN A 201 -9.13 4.44 22.62
CA GLN A 201 -9.36 4.12 24.04
C GLN A 201 -10.71 3.42 24.25
N ALA A 202 -11.77 3.89 23.57
CA ALA A 202 -13.07 3.23 23.61
C ALA A 202 -13.02 1.80 23.03
N ALA A 203 -12.33 1.60 21.91
CA ALA A 203 -12.16 0.28 21.31
C ALA A 203 -11.36 -0.68 22.23
N VAL A 204 -10.33 -0.18 22.93
CA VAL A 204 -9.59 -0.97 23.93
C VAL A 204 -10.49 -1.34 25.11
N ARG A 205 -11.33 -0.42 25.58
CA ARG A 205 -12.32 -0.71 26.65
C ARG A 205 -13.27 -1.82 26.23
N ASP A 206 -13.63 -1.87 24.92
CA ASP A 206 -14.50 -2.89 24.35
C ASP A 206 -13.74 -4.20 24.01
N GLY A 207 -12.48 -4.34 24.45
CA GLY A 207 -11.64 -5.53 24.31
C GLY A 207 -11.02 -5.73 22.93
N LYS A 208 -11.00 -4.71 22.08
CA LYS A 208 -10.34 -4.76 20.76
C LYS A 208 -8.83 -4.57 20.90
N ASP A 209 -8.08 -5.29 20.10
CA ASP A 209 -6.62 -5.26 20.00
C ASP A 209 -6.11 -4.78 18.63
N ARG A 210 -7.03 -4.49 17.71
CA ARG A 210 -6.75 -4.01 16.35
C ARG A 210 -7.56 -2.76 16.06
N PHE A 211 -6.91 -1.78 15.43
CA PHE A 211 -7.46 -0.45 15.18
C PHE A 211 -7.12 0.02 13.77
N LEU A 212 -8.04 0.73 13.13
CA LEU A 212 -7.84 1.35 11.82
C LEU A 212 -8.20 2.83 11.88
N PHE A 213 -7.24 3.70 11.56
CA PHE A 213 -7.48 5.12 11.37
C PHE A 213 -7.46 5.43 9.87
N GLU A 214 -8.62 5.72 9.33
CA GLU A 214 -8.80 6.24 7.99
C GLU A 214 -8.71 7.76 8.04
N MET A 215 -7.55 8.31 7.67
CA MET A 215 -7.25 9.73 7.76
C MET A 215 -6.69 10.24 6.44
N ALA A 216 -7.25 11.33 5.93
CA ALA A 216 -6.80 11.95 4.69
C ALA A 216 -5.30 12.32 4.73
N THR A 217 -4.69 12.44 3.57
CA THR A 217 -3.31 12.90 3.45
C THR A 217 -3.19 14.34 3.98
N GLY A 218 -2.14 14.63 4.75
CA GLY A 218 -1.94 15.98 5.32
C GLY A 218 -2.60 16.23 6.67
N THR A 219 -3.35 15.27 7.21
CA THR A 219 -4.03 15.41 8.52
C THR A 219 -3.15 15.09 9.73
N GLY A 220 -1.85 14.84 9.52
CA GLY A 220 -0.92 14.58 10.61
C GLY A 220 -1.01 13.17 11.20
N LYS A 221 -1.17 12.14 10.33
CA LYS A 221 -1.15 10.72 10.73
C LYS A 221 0.03 10.37 11.64
N THR A 222 1.24 10.87 11.34
CA THR A 222 2.45 10.61 12.12
C THR A 222 2.38 11.21 13.53
N LEU A 223 1.81 12.41 13.70
CA LEU A 223 1.59 13.02 15.01
C LEU A 223 0.57 12.23 15.84
N THR A 224 -0.51 11.78 15.20
CA THR A 224 -1.52 10.93 15.85
C THR A 224 -0.90 9.58 16.25
N ALA A 225 -0.06 8.98 15.38
CA ALA A 225 0.67 7.75 15.72
C ALA A 225 1.61 7.94 16.90
N ALA A 226 2.36 9.05 16.95
CA ALA A 226 3.25 9.35 18.07
C ALA A 226 2.48 9.46 19.40
N ALA A 227 1.29 10.07 19.37
CA ALA A 227 0.44 10.15 20.56
C ALA A 227 -0.08 8.76 21.00
N VAL A 228 -0.43 7.89 20.05
CA VAL A 228 -0.80 6.49 20.35
C VAL A 228 0.40 5.71 20.91
N VAL A 229 1.58 5.84 20.32
CA VAL A 229 2.81 5.21 20.83
C VAL A 229 3.07 5.64 22.26
N LYS A 230 3.04 6.95 22.53
CA LYS A 230 3.20 7.49 23.88
C LYS A 230 2.17 6.93 24.86
N LEU A 231 0.89 6.85 24.44
CA LEU A 231 -0.20 6.29 25.25
C LEU A 231 0.08 4.84 25.66
N PHE A 232 0.47 3.99 24.72
CA PHE A 232 0.73 2.59 24.99
C PHE A 232 1.96 2.39 25.88
N LEU A 233 3.05 3.12 25.62
CA LEU A 233 4.28 3.04 26.42
C LEU A 233 4.06 3.57 27.84
N ARG A 234 3.44 4.74 28.03
CA ARG A 234 3.17 5.31 29.35
C ARG A 234 2.18 4.52 30.19
N SER A 235 1.16 3.98 29.53
CA SER A 235 0.17 3.14 30.24
C SER A 235 0.71 1.75 30.59
N GLY A 236 1.92 1.38 30.11
CA GLY A 236 2.52 0.07 30.33
C GLY A 236 1.87 -1.05 29.51
N ASN A 237 1.09 -0.72 28.49
CA ASN A 237 0.47 -1.71 27.59
C ASN A 237 1.39 -2.12 26.43
N ALA A 238 2.47 -1.39 26.22
CA ALA A 238 3.58 -1.77 25.35
C ALA A 238 4.92 -1.39 26.01
N ARG A 239 5.95 -2.17 25.72
CA ARG A 239 7.35 -1.87 26.00
C ARG A 239 8.10 -1.56 24.72
N ARG A 240 7.75 -2.28 23.64
CA ARG A 240 8.38 -2.13 22.32
C ARG A 240 7.33 -1.97 21.24
N VAL A 241 7.61 -1.02 20.37
CA VAL A 241 6.73 -0.65 19.25
C VAL A 241 7.48 -0.83 17.93
N LEU A 242 6.86 -1.50 16.97
CA LEU A 242 7.33 -1.60 15.59
C LEU A 242 6.51 -0.65 14.71
N PHE A 243 7.18 0.30 14.07
CA PHE A 243 6.57 1.21 13.11
C PHE A 243 6.99 0.84 11.69
N LEU A 244 6.05 0.32 10.91
CA LEU A 244 6.27 -0.13 9.54
C LEU A 244 5.93 0.98 8.56
N VAL A 245 6.89 1.34 7.73
CA VAL A 245 6.73 2.28 6.61
C VAL A 245 6.78 1.57 5.28
N ASP A 246 6.22 2.18 4.26
CA ASP A 246 6.10 1.59 2.92
C ASP A 246 7.44 1.60 2.15
N ARG A 247 8.26 2.66 2.31
CA ARG A 247 9.49 2.87 1.54
C ARG A 247 10.67 3.29 2.44
N LEU A 248 11.89 2.98 1.98
CA LEU A 248 13.12 3.30 2.71
C LEU A 248 13.29 4.80 2.99
N GLU A 249 12.85 5.66 2.08
CA GLU A 249 12.89 7.10 2.25
C GLU A 249 12.08 7.57 3.47
N LEU A 250 10.99 6.87 3.77
CA LEU A 250 10.11 7.21 4.87
C LEU A 250 10.68 6.81 6.23
N GLU A 251 11.63 5.88 6.30
CA GLU A 251 12.29 5.49 7.56
C GLU A 251 12.94 6.70 8.25
N ASN A 252 13.73 7.47 7.51
CA ASN A 252 14.40 8.66 8.04
C ASN A 252 13.43 9.77 8.43
N GLN A 253 12.36 9.98 7.64
CA GLN A 253 11.33 10.97 7.96
C GLN A 253 10.55 10.57 9.22
N ALA A 254 10.14 9.29 9.32
CA ALA A 254 9.47 8.76 10.49
C ALA A 254 10.37 8.85 11.73
N ARG A 255 11.64 8.41 11.63
CA ARG A 255 12.59 8.52 12.74
C ARG A 255 12.75 9.96 13.20
N LYS A 256 12.96 10.89 12.29
CA LYS A 256 13.07 12.32 12.64
C LYS A 256 11.81 12.82 13.33
N ALA A 257 10.64 12.49 12.82
CA ALA A 257 9.38 12.89 13.42
C ALA A 257 9.20 12.31 14.85
N PHE A 258 9.46 11.01 15.04
CA PHE A 258 9.35 10.40 16.37
C PHE A 258 10.40 10.94 17.36
N VAL A 259 11.63 11.19 16.91
CA VAL A 259 12.68 11.85 17.71
C VAL A 259 12.23 13.27 18.10
N ASP A 260 11.77 14.07 17.16
CA ASP A 260 11.31 15.45 17.45
C ASP A 260 10.09 15.48 18.40
N LEU A 261 9.26 14.43 18.40
CA LEU A 261 8.03 14.36 19.19
C LEU A 261 8.20 13.65 20.55
N LEU A 262 9.07 12.64 20.64
CA LEU A 262 9.10 11.70 21.78
C LEU A 262 10.49 11.46 22.39
N SER A 263 11.58 12.09 21.89
CA SER A 263 12.96 11.75 22.28
C SER A 263 13.30 12.02 23.76
N SER A 264 12.55 12.86 24.46
CA SER A 264 12.76 13.06 25.90
C SER A 264 12.33 11.85 26.75
N ASP A 265 11.42 11.04 26.23
CA ASP A 265 10.85 9.91 26.97
C ASP A 265 11.26 8.55 26.38
N PHE A 266 11.47 8.44 25.07
CA PHE A 266 11.64 7.15 24.39
C PHE A 266 12.71 7.19 23.27
N GLN A 267 13.48 6.11 23.19
CA GLN A 267 14.50 5.95 22.15
C GLN A 267 13.87 5.43 20.84
N THR A 268 14.16 6.13 19.74
CA THR A 268 13.69 5.78 18.39
C THR A 268 14.87 5.46 17.48
N VAL A 269 14.87 4.27 16.87
CA VAL A 269 15.92 3.83 15.95
C VAL A 269 15.34 3.26 14.66
N ILE A 270 16.13 3.35 13.58
CA ILE A 270 15.86 2.59 12.35
C ILE A 270 16.55 1.22 12.50
N TYR A 271 15.83 0.17 12.18
CA TYR A 271 16.39 -1.18 12.15
C TYR A 271 17.54 -1.27 11.12
N LYS A 272 18.70 -1.70 11.60
CA LYS A 272 19.88 -2.05 10.78
C LYS A 272 20.44 -3.37 11.28
N GLU A 273 20.62 -4.34 10.37
CA GLU A 273 21.08 -5.69 10.72
C GLU A 273 22.45 -5.69 11.44
N ASN A 274 23.33 -4.76 11.06
CA ASN A 274 24.70 -4.66 11.59
C ASN A 274 24.83 -3.86 12.89
N ARG A 275 23.71 -3.50 13.52
CA ARG A 275 23.66 -2.73 14.78
C ARG A 275 22.72 -3.39 15.75
N ASP A 276 23.08 -3.37 17.04
CA ASP A 276 22.25 -3.96 18.11
C ASP A 276 21.39 -2.94 18.87
N ASP A 277 21.45 -1.66 18.52
CA ASP A 277 20.70 -0.59 19.15
C ASP A 277 19.17 -0.83 19.10
N TRP A 278 18.67 -1.41 18.01
CA TRP A 278 17.26 -1.75 17.83
C TRP A 278 16.73 -2.78 18.86
N ARG A 279 17.62 -3.59 19.46
CA ARG A 279 17.22 -4.57 20.46
C ARG A 279 16.81 -3.93 21.79
N ARG A 280 17.30 -2.72 22.06
CA ARG A 280 17.08 -1.98 23.33
C ARG A 280 16.08 -0.85 23.17
N ALA A 281 15.90 -0.33 21.96
CA ALA A 281 15.02 0.79 21.70
C ALA A 281 13.53 0.44 21.87
N GLU A 282 12.78 1.38 22.44
CA GLU A 282 11.33 1.27 22.58
C GLU A 282 10.61 1.38 21.24
N ILE A 283 11.12 2.20 20.30
CA ILE A 283 10.49 2.43 19.00
C ILE A 283 11.47 2.02 17.89
N VAL A 284 11.09 1.01 17.13
CA VAL A 284 11.86 0.50 15.98
C VAL A 284 11.11 0.81 14.70
N ILE A 285 11.78 1.46 13.76
CA ILE A 285 11.23 1.83 12.45
C ILE A 285 11.91 0.99 11.38
N THR A 286 11.13 0.44 10.45
CA THR A 286 11.66 -0.29 9.29
C THR A 286 10.62 -0.39 8.18
N THR A 287 11.06 -0.80 6.99
CA THR A 287 10.13 -1.15 5.90
C THR A 287 9.73 -2.62 5.99
N VAL A 288 8.54 -2.92 5.45
CA VAL A 288 8.08 -4.31 5.31
C VAL A 288 9.04 -5.11 4.43
N GLN A 289 9.55 -4.50 3.35
CA GLN A 289 10.49 -5.13 2.42
C GLN A 289 11.81 -5.52 3.10
N SER A 290 12.33 -4.65 3.99
CA SER A 290 13.54 -4.96 4.77
C SER A 290 13.38 -6.20 5.64
N LEU A 291 12.19 -6.42 6.20
CA LEU A 291 11.88 -7.60 7.02
C LEU A 291 11.60 -8.86 6.19
N LEU A 292 10.99 -8.70 5.00
CA LEU A 292 10.73 -9.80 4.08
C LEU A 292 12.00 -10.36 3.46
N PHE A 293 12.99 -9.50 3.20
CA PHE A 293 14.24 -9.93 2.57
C PHE A 293 14.90 -11.06 3.36
N ASN A 294 15.09 -12.23 2.73
CA ASN A 294 15.60 -13.46 3.35
C ASN A 294 14.83 -13.89 4.62
N ASN A 295 13.54 -13.60 4.68
CA ASN A 295 12.68 -13.90 5.84
C ASN A 295 13.26 -13.41 7.18
N LYS A 296 13.85 -12.21 7.19
CA LYS A 296 14.49 -11.64 8.38
C LYS A 296 13.53 -11.54 9.57
N TYR A 297 12.24 -11.27 9.31
CA TYR A 297 11.24 -11.22 10.37
C TYR A 297 11.10 -12.52 11.18
N GLN A 298 11.30 -13.69 10.54
CA GLN A 298 11.29 -14.99 11.24
C GLN A 298 12.65 -15.37 11.83
N ARG A 299 13.74 -14.99 11.15
CA ARG A 299 15.09 -15.38 11.53
C ARG A 299 15.67 -14.53 12.66
N LEU A 300 15.36 -13.25 12.72
CA LEU A 300 15.97 -12.28 13.64
C LEU A 300 15.02 -11.80 14.73
N PHE A 301 13.73 -12.02 14.56
CA PHE A 301 12.70 -11.58 15.49
C PHE A 301 11.84 -12.75 15.94
N SER A 302 11.27 -12.60 17.10
CA SER A 302 10.29 -13.50 17.69
C SER A 302 8.88 -12.90 17.59
N PRO A 303 7.81 -13.72 17.52
CA PRO A 303 6.43 -13.20 17.50
C PRO A 303 6.08 -12.26 18.66
N THR A 304 6.78 -12.39 19.78
CA THR A 304 6.59 -11.64 21.03
C THR A 304 7.49 -10.41 21.19
N ASP A 305 8.30 -10.05 20.16
CA ASP A 305 9.29 -8.95 20.30
C ASP A 305 8.67 -7.55 20.33
N PHE A 306 7.46 -7.40 19.81
CA PHE A 306 6.77 -6.11 19.78
C PHE A 306 5.35 -6.20 20.32
N ASP A 307 5.02 -5.32 21.25
CA ASP A 307 3.72 -5.25 21.91
C ASP A 307 2.69 -4.42 21.13
N LEU A 308 3.17 -3.51 20.27
CA LEU A 308 2.37 -2.70 19.36
C LEU A 308 3.05 -2.65 17.99
N VAL A 309 2.30 -2.98 16.94
CA VAL A 309 2.74 -2.85 15.55
C VAL A 309 1.86 -1.80 14.86
N ILE A 310 2.49 -0.76 14.35
CA ILE A 310 1.81 0.30 13.60
C ILE A 310 2.25 0.21 12.15
N SER A 311 1.29 0.17 11.23
CA SER A 311 1.54 0.21 9.80
C SER A 311 1.08 1.53 9.22
N ASP A 312 2.02 2.33 8.73
CA ASP A 312 1.69 3.47 7.87
C ASP A 312 1.37 2.98 6.46
N GLU A 313 0.45 3.66 5.79
CA GLU A 313 -0.15 3.21 4.52
C GLU A 313 -0.60 1.74 4.57
N ALA A 314 -1.39 1.41 5.60
CA ALA A 314 -1.78 0.05 5.98
C ALA A 314 -2.37 -0.79 4.83
N HIS A 315 -3.01 -0.14 3.84
CA HIS A 315 -3.55 -0.81 2.66
C HIS A 315 -2.47 -1.49 1.78
N ARG A 316 -1.19 -1.08 1.88
CA ARG A 316 -0.05 -1.70 1.20
C ARG A 316 0.55 -2.84 2.01
N SER A 317 0.59 -2.71 3.32
CA SER A 317 1.20 -3.69 4.24
C SER A 317 0.38 -4.96 4.45
N ILE A 318 -0.89 -5.00 4.00
CA ILE A 318 -1.78 -6.16 4.15
C ILE A 318 -1.84 -7.06 2.92
N GLY A 319 -1.21 -6.68 1.79
CA GLY A 319 -1.23 -7.43 0.54
C GLY A 319 -0.09 -8.43 0.41
N GLY A 320 -0.36 -9.61 -0.16
CA GLY A 320 0.68 -10.59 -0.50
C GLY A 320 1.58 -10.99 0.68
N ASN A 321 2.88 -11.05 0.42
CA ASN A 321 3.89 -11.42 1.42
C ASN A 321 4.03 -10.39 2.56
N ALA A 322 3.67 -9.13 2.34
CA ALA A 322 3.74 -8.08 3.36
C ALA A 322 2.88 -8.39 4.59
N ARG A 323 1.75 -9.05 4.37
CA ARG A 323 0.87 -9.50 5.44
C ARG A 323 1.53 -10.50 6.39
N ALA A 324 2.38 -11.39 5.86
CA ALA A 324 3.09 -12.36 6.69
C ALA A 324 3.94 -11.69 7.77
N VAL A 325 4.59 -10.56 7.46
CA VAL A 325 5.33 -9.76 8.44
C VAL A 325 4.40 -9.13 9.46
N PHE A 326 3.29 -8.56 9.00
CA PHE A 326 2.36 -7.87 9.89
C PHE A 326 1.65 -8.84 10.86
N ASP A 327 1.22 -10.00 10.38
CA ASP A 327 0.55 -11.01 11.20
C ASP A 327 1.53 -11.83 12.06
N TYR A 328 2.83 -11.80 11.75
CA TYR A 328 3.87 -12.52 12.52
C TYR A 328 3.92 -12.11 13.99
N PHE A 329 3.86 -10.81 14.26
CA PHE A 329 3.89 -10.28 15.62
C PHE A 329 2.51 -10.34 16.26
N ILE A 330 2.44 -10.72 17.53
CA ILE A 330 1.16 -10.93 18.26
C ILE A 330 0.65 -9.70 19.03
N GLY A 331 1.41 -8.59 19.07
CA GLY A 331 1.03 -7.36 19.76
C GLY A 331 -0.23 -6.67 19.22
N TYR A 332 -0.64 -5.59 19.89
CA TYR A 332 -1.67 -4.68 19.37
C TYR A 332 -1.32 -4.17 17.97
N LYS A 333 -2.33 -3.89 17.15
CA LYS A 333 -2.14 -3.48 15.76
C LYS A 333 -2.91 -2.22 15.42
N LEU A 334 -2.21 -1.23 14.86
CA LEU A 334 -2.81 0.00 14.35
C LEU A 334 -2.48 0.18 12.87
N GLY A 335 -3.49 0.32 12.03
CA GLY A 335 -3.36 0.73 10.65
C GLY A 335 -3.65 2.21 10.47
N LEU A 336 -2.79 2.91 9.73
CA LEU A 336 -2.97 4.29 9.31
C LEU A 336 -3.08 4.31 7.79
N THR A 337 -4.14 4.86 7.23
CA THR A 337 -4.29 4.96 5.78
C THR A 337 -5.25 6.06 5.39
N ALA A 338 -5.04 6.65 4.21
CA ALA A 338 -6.04 7.50 3.57
C ALA A 338 -6.96 6.71 2.61
N THR A 339 -6.55 5.48 2.26
CA THR A 339 -7.17 4.69 1.18
C THR A 339 -7.29 3.22 1.58
N PRO A 340 -8.18 2.86 2.54
CA PRO A 340 -8.38 1.47 2.91
C PRO A 340 -8.93 0.65 1.74
N ARG A 341 -8.51 -0.61 1.61
CA ARG A 341 -9.01 -1.56 0.61
C ARG A 341 -10.16 -2.39 1.20
N ASP A 342 -11.29 -2.45 0.49
CA ASP A 342 -12.49 -3.22 0.86
C ASP A 342 -12.81 -4.24 -0.24
N TYR A 343 -12.28 -5.43 -0.11
CA TYR A 343 -12.53 -6.52 -1.05
C TYR A 343 -13.80 -7.34 -0.74
N LEU A 344 -14.42 -7.12 0.43
CA LEU A 344 -15.61 -7.87 0.88
C LEU A 344 -16.91 -7.30 0.34
N ARG A 345 -16.90 -6.09 -0.22
CA ARG A 345 -18.09 -5.47 -0.81
C ARG A 345 -18.73 -6.31 -1.92
N ARG A 346 -17.95 -7.22 -2.51
CA ARG A 346 -18.34 -8.12 -3.59
C ARG A 346 -18.95 -9.46 -3.11
N PHE A 347 -19.11 -9.65 -1.80
CA PHE A 347 -19.73 -10.86 -1.24
C PHE A 347 -21.18 -10.60 -0.84
N LYS A 348 -22.14 -10.77 -1.75
CA LYS A 348 -23.53 -11.03 -1.36
C LYS A 348 -23.63 -12.48 -0.85
N LYS A 349 -24.35 -12.67 0.24
CA LYS A 349 -24.57 -13.96 0.95
C LYS A 349 -25.29 -15.06 0.15
N ASP A 350 -25.56 -14.84 -1.12
CA ASP A 350 -26.47 -15.69 -1.89
C ASP A 350 -25.70 -16.76 -2.69
N ASN A 351 -25.69 -17.93 -2.18
CA ASN A 351 -25.23 -19.24 -2.63
C ASN A 351 -23.93 -19.76 -2.02
N PRO A 352 -24.01 -20.51 -0.88
CA PRO A 352 -22.83 -21.09 -0.24
C PRO A 352 -22.27 -22.35 -0.95
N SER A 353 -22.95 -22.89 -1.95
CA SER A 353 -22.62 -24.21 -2.51
C SER A 353 -21.61 -24.24 -3.67
N THR A 354 -21.16 -23.10 -4.17
CA THR A 354 -20.28 -23.05 -5.37
C THR A 354 -18.98 -22.27 -5.20
N ARG A 355 -18.59 -21.88 -3.98
CA ARG A 355 -17.41 -21.03 -3.75
C ARG A 355 -16.25 -21.85 -3.19
N ASP A 356 -15.10 -21.79 -3.85
CA ASP A 356 -13.85 -22.28 -3.27
C ASP A 356 -13.57 -21.53 -1.94
N PRO A 357 -13.56 -22.23 -0.80
CA PRO A 357 -13.29 -21.61 0.51
C PRO A 357 -11.96 -20.85 0.54
N ARG A 358 -10.98 -21.29 -0.26
CA ARG A 358 -9.64 -20.67 -0.34
C ARG A 358 -9.67 -19.30 -1.02
N GLU A 359 -10.55 -19.09 -2.02
CA GLU A 359 -10.69 -17.80 -2.68
C GLU A 359 -11.40 -16.79 -1.77
N ALA A 360 -12.44 -17.24 -1.07
CA ALA A 360 -13.11 -16.45 -0.05
C ALA A 360 -12.13 -16.03 1.05
N GLU A 361 -11.32 -16.96 1.54
CA GLU A 361 -10.29 -16.71 2.55
C GLU A 361 -9.22 -15.74 2.04
N ARG A 362 -8.77 -15.89 0.79
CA ARG A 362 -7.78 -14.99 0.16
C ARG A 362 -8.28 -13.56 0.04
N ARG A 363 -9.55 -13.33 -0.33
CA ARG A 363 -10.17 -12.00 -0.37
C ARG A 363 -10.37 -11.40 1.01
N LEU A 364 -10.76 -12.22 1.98
CA LEU A 364 -10.83 -11.84 3.38
C LEU A 364 -9.46 -11.36 3.91
N LEU A 365 -8.40 -12.00 3.43
CA LEU A 365 -7.03 -11.66 3.80
C LEU A 365 -6.57 -10.30 3.24
N LEU A 366 -7.13 -9.81 2.14
CA LEU A 366 -6.75 -8.57 1.48
C LEU A 366 -7.60 -7.36 1.90
N ASP A 367 -8.63 -7.57 2.73
CA ASP A 367 -9.50 -6.49 3.22
C ASP A 367 -8.87 -5.74 4.39
N THR A 368 -8.71 -4.42 4.23
CA THR A 368 -8.10 -3.58 5.26
C THR A 368 -8.95 -3.52 6.54
N TYR A 369 -10.26 -3.34 6.42
CA TYR A 369 -11.13 -3.23 7.60
C TYR A 369 -11.09 -4.49 8.45
N ARG A 370 -11.22 -5.65 7.80
CA ARG A 370 -11.19 -6.93 8.50
C ARG A 370 -9.83 -7.24 9.11
N THR A 371 -8.73 -6.92 8.42
CA THR A 371 -7.37 -7.11 8.96
C THR A 371 -7.19 -6.38 10.28
N PHE A 372 -7.82 -5.23 10.43
CA PHE A 372 -7.78 -4.43 11.64
C PHE A 372 -9.01 -4.61 12.55
N GLY A 373 -9.75 -5.72 12.42
CA GLY A 373 -10.88 -6.04 13.29
C GLY A 373 -12.05 -5.07 13.21
N CYS A 374 -12.17 -4.34 12.12
CA CYS A 374 -13.23 -3.38 11.88
C CYS A 374 -14.36 -3.99 11.06
N GLU A 375 -15.60 -3.58 11.32
CA GLU A 375 -16.70 -3.84 10.41
C GLU A 375 -16.47 -3.09 9.11
N ARG A 376 -17.06 -3.62 8.05
CA ARG A 376 -16.92 -3.09 6.72
C ARG A 376 -17.34 -1.62 6.64
N GLY A 377 -16.45 -0.78 6.09
CA GLY A 377 -16.70 0.66 5.94
C GLY A 377 -16.74 1.45 7.25
N LEU A 378 -16.53 0.78 8.40
CA LEU A 378 -16.55 1.38 9.73
C LEU A 378 -15.19 1.25 10.41
N PRO A 379 -14.20 2.11 10.08
CA PRO A 379 -12.92 2.12 10.76
C PRO A 379 -13.08 2.53 12.23
N THR A 380 -12.07 2.29 13.06
CA THR A 380 -12.04 2.78 14.43
C THR A 380 -12.21 4.31 14.48
N PHE A 381 -11.61 5.01 13.51
CA PHE A 381 -11.77 6.44 13.33
C PHE A 381 -11.63 6.84 11.86
N ARG A 382 -12.47 7.80 11.42
CA ARG A 382 -12.44 8.38 10.07
C ARG A 382 -12.32 9.90 10.14
N TYR A 383 -11.46 10.46 9.28
CA TYR A 383 -11.34 11.88 9.04
C TYR A 383 -10.99 12.13 7.56
N SER A 384 -11.99 12.54 6.81
CA SER A 384 -11.90 12.70 5.36
C SER A 384 -11.20 14.00 4.94
N LEU A 385 -10.88 14.13 3.64
CA LEU A 385 -10.42 15.40 3.07
C LEU A 385 -11.44 16.51 3.28
N LEU A 386 -12.74 16.20 3.07
CA LEU A 386 -13.82 17.15 3.24
C LEU A 386 -13.93 17.66 4.69
N ASP A 387 -13.81 16.77 5.67
CA ASP A 387 -13.77 17.16 7.08
C ASP A 387 -12.59 18.11 7.35
N GLY A 388 -11.42 17.81 6.79
CA GLY A 388 -10.24 18.65 6.93
C GLY A 388 -10.37 20.03 6.29
N VAL A 389 -11.09 20.14 5.17
CA VAL A 389 -11.38 21.41 4.50
C VAL A 389 -12.42 22.20 5.30
N LYS A 390 -13.50 21.56 5.76
CA LYS A 390 -14.53 22.20 6.60
C LYS A 390 -13.95 22.76 7.91
N ASP A 391 -13.03 22.01 8.50
CA ASP A 391 -12.39 22.41 9.75
C ASP A 391 -11.23 23.42 9.53
N GLY A 392 -10.90 23.76 8.26
CA GLY A 392 -9.85 24.71 7.90
C GLY A 392 -8.40 24.15 8.05
N TYR A 393 -8.25 22.86 8.22
CA TYR A 393 -6.91 22.22 8.34
C TYR A 393 -6.34 21.77 7.00
N LEU A 394 -7.15 21.66 5.97
CA LEU A 394 -6.74 21.34 4.62
C LEU A 394 -7.32 22.35 3.63
N ILE A 395 -6.72 22.43 2.46
CA ILE A 395 -7.10 23.33 1.37
C ILE A 395 -7.71 22.48 0.24
N ASN A 396 -8.84 22.96 -0.30
CA ASN A 396 -9.47 22.34 -1.45
C ASN A 396 -8.69 22.63 -2.74
N PRO A 397 -8.53 21.66 -3.66
CA PRO A 397 -8.01 21.94 -4.99
C PRO A 397 -8.99 22.77 -5.83
N THR A 398 -8.47 23.66 -6.64
CA THR A 398 -9.14 24.15 -7.84
C THR A 398 -8.77 23.21 -8.97
N VAL A 399 -9.68 22.39 -9.45
CA VAL A 399 -9.39 21.41 -10.48
C VAL A 399 -9.63 21.97 -11.86
N VAL A 400 -8.58 21.96 -12.68
CA VAL A 400 -8.57 22.53 -14.03
C VAL A 400 -8.66 21.39 -15.04
N ASP A 401 -9.74 21.37 -15.83
CA ASP A 401 -9.83 20.51 -17.01
C ASP A 401 -8.99 21.11 -18.13
N ALA A 402 -7.89 20.47 -18.44
CA ALA A 402 -7.04 20.83 -19.58
C ALA A 402 -6.84 19.62 -20.52
N ARG A 403 -7.88 18.77 -20.58
CA ARG A 403 -7.81 17.49 -21.32
C ARG A 403 -7.51 17.67 -22.78
N THR A 404 -6.74 16.74 -23.31
CA THR A 404 -6.57 16.49 -24.75
C THR A 404 -7.68 15.55 -25.22
N ASP A 405 -7.72 15.27 -26.54
CA ASP A 405 -8.62 14.24 -27.08
C ASP A 405 -8.32 12.82 -26.52
N ILE A 406 -7.21 12.67 -25.80
CA ILE A 406 -6.76 11.42 -25.21
C ILE A 406 -7.06 11.47 -23.70
N THR A 407 -8.05 10.72 -23.28
CA THR A 407 -8.45 10.66 -21.87
C THR A 407 -8.05 9.33 -21.22
N THR A 408 -7.98 9.30 -19.90
CA THR A 408 -7.72 8.07 -19.13
C THR A 408 -8.77 7.00 -19.42
N ASP A 409 -10.02 7.40 -19.60
CA ASP A 409 -11.12 6.50 -19.98
C ASP A 409 -10.93 5.90 -21.38
N LEU A 410 -10.53 6.70 -22.36
CA LEU A 410 -10.23 6.22 -23.72
C LEU A 410 -9.06 5.24 -23.72
N LEU A 411 -7.97 5.56 -23.00
CA LEU A 411 -6.81 4.70 -22.88
C LEU A 411 -7.12 3.38 -22.16
N SER A 412 -7.99 3.44 -21.15
CA SER A 412 -8.47 2.23 -20.46
C SER A 412 -9.30 1.35 -21.41
N LYS A 413 -10.16 1.93 -22.25
CA LYS A 413 -10.96 1.20 -23.26
C LYS A 413 -10.10 0.55 -24.34
N ASP A 414 -9.03 1.20 -24.75
CA ASP A 414 -8.09 0.68 -25.75
C ASP A 414 -7.13 -0.38 -25.16
N GLY A 415 -7.27 -0.72 -23.88
CA GLY A 415 -6.45 -1.73 -23.20
C GLY A 415 -5.03 -1.25 -22.88
N PHE A 416 -4.75 0.06 -22.96
CA PHE A 416 -3.51 0.65 -22.47
C PHE A 416 -3.53 0.77 -20.96
N ILE A 417 -3.35 -0.33 -20.25
CA ILE A 417 -3.05 -0.29 -18.83
C ILE A 417 -1.56 0.00 -18.71
N VAL A 418 -1.23 1.25 -18.44
CA VAL A 418 0.15 1.63 -18.14
C VAL A 418 0.39 1.31 -16.67
N TYR A 419 0.95 0.16 -16.40
CA TYR A 419 1.48 -0.15 -15.07
C TYR A 419 2.74 0.68 -14.88
N PHE A 420 2.69 1.61 -13.93
CA PHE A 420 3.89 2.29 -13.47
C PHE A 420 4.61 1.34 -12.54
N THR A 421 5.69 0.74 -13.02
CA THR A 421 6.60 0.02 -12.14
C THR A 421 7.15 0.99 -11.11
N ASP A 422 6.86 0.71 -9.87
CA ASP A 422 7.67 1.17 -8.76
C ASP A 422 9.12 0.74 -9.01
N ASP A 423 10.07 1.55 -8.60
CA ASP A 423 11.52 1.53 -8.85
C ASP A 423 12.28 0.21 -8.62
N THR A 424 11.61 -0.95 -8.57
CA THR A 424 12.21 -2.25 -8.26
C THR A 424 12.63 -3.08 -9.48
N GLY A 425 12.56 -2.53 -10.69
CA GLY A 425 13.27 -3.10 -11.85
C GLY A 425 12.74 -4.42 -12.43
N GLU A 426 11.59 -4.89 -12.04
CA GLU A 426 10.98 -6.10 -12.58
C GLU A 426 9.88 -5.75 -13.59
N ASN A 427 10.22 -5.61 -14.86
CA ASN A 427 9.40 -5.98 -16.03
C ASN A 427 9.85 -5.25 -17.30
N GLN A 428 10.71 -5.88 -18.06
CA GLN A 428 11.18 -5.34 -19.36
C GLN A 428 10.06 -5.27 -20.43
N GLU A 429 9.01 -6.06 -20.31
CA GLU A 429 7.86 -6.06 -21.23
C GLU A 429 6.98 -4.82 -21.05
N GLU A 430 6.84 -4.34 -19.79
CA GLU A 430 6.16 -3.07 -19.47
C GLU A 430 6.96 -1.87 -19.99
N ALA A 431 8.28 -1.90 -19.92
CA ALA A 431 9.13 -0.84 -20.46
C ALA A 431 9.00 -0.69 -21.99
N PHE A 432 8.70 -1.77 -22.73
CA PHE A 432 8.48 -1.72 -24.18
C PHE A 432 7.12 -1.13 -24.53
N LYS A 433 6.05 -1.57 -23.86
CA LYS A 433 4.68 -1.00 -24.01
C LYS A 433 4.67 0.47 -23.62
N GLN A 434 5.38 0.83 -22.56
CA GLN A 434 5.55 2.21 -22.08
C GLN A 434 6.28 3.08 -23.12
N ARG A 435 7.34 2.59 -23.76
CA ARG A 435 8.05 3.30 -24.85
C ARG A 435 7.18 3.51 -26.09
N GLN A 436 6.34 2.55 -26.46
CA GLN A 436 5.38 2.71 -27.56
C GLN A 436 4.30 3.72 -27.24
N PHE A 437 3.78 3.67 -26.00
CA PHE A 437 2.83 4.66 -25.50
C PHE A 437 3.42 6.07 -25.54
N GLU A 438 4.66 6.24 -25.05
CA GLU A 438 5.36 7.52 -25.08
C GLU A 438 5.53 8.05 -26.51
N LYS A 439 5.96 7.20 -27.46
CA LYS A 439 6.12 7.60 -28.86
C LYS A 439 4.80 8.00 -29.52
N ARG A 440 3.71 7.33 -29.18
CA ARG A 440 2.41 7.56 -29.79
C ARG A 440 1.70 8.78 -29.24
N PHE A 441 1.75 9.01 -27.92
CA PHE A 441 0.93 10.02 -27.23
C PHE A 441 1.70 11.23 -26.74
N PHE A 442 3.02 11.15 -26.58
CA PHE A 442 3.85 12.24 -26.08
C PHE A 442 4.86 12.75 -27.13
N ALA A 443 4.36 13.12 -28.29
CA ALA A 443 5.15 13.85 -29.26
C ALA A 443 5.68 15.18 -28.66
N GLU A 444 6.82 15.68 -29.12
CA GLU A 444 7.43 16.91 -28.58
C GLU A 444 6.45 18.10 -28.62
N ALA A 445 5.66 18.22 -29.68
CA ALA A 445 4.68 19.27 -29.82
C ALA A 445 3.55 19.18 -28.76
N THR A 446 3.07 17.96 -28.47
CA THR A 446 2.10 17.74 -27.41
C THR A 446 2.68 18.13 -26.06
N ASN A 447 3.90 17.68 -25.74
CA ASN A 447 4.56 18.03 -24.48
C ASN A 447 4.80 19.53 -24.35
N GLN A 448 5.17 20.22 -25.44
CA GLN A 448 5.32 21.68 -25.45
C GLN A 448 3.97 22.38 -25.16
N LEU A 449 2.88 21.91 -25.77
CA LEU A 449 1.55 22.42 -25.50
C LEU A 449 1.15 22.26 -24.05
N LEU A 450 1.30 21.04 -23.49
CA LEU A 450 0.97 20.77 -22.10
C LEU A 450 1.79 21.66 -21.14
N CYS A 451 3.10 21.75 -21.34
CA CYS A 451 3.98 22.60 -20.53
C CYS A 451 3.62 24.08 -20.63
N LYS A 452 3.33 24.59 -21.83
CA LYS A 452 2.94 25.97 -22.06
C LYS A 452 1.62 26.27 -21.37
N THR A 453 0.59 25.43 -21.57
CA THR A 453 -0.73 25.55 -20.92
C THR A 453 -0.60 25.59 -19.40
N PHE A 454 0.20 24.69 -18.84
CA PHE A 454 0.46 24.66 -17.40
C PHE A 454 1.06 25.99 -16.91
N LEU A 455 2.14 26.49 -17.54
CA LEU A 455 2.84 27.70 -17.10
C LEU A 455 1.98 28.96 -17.23
N GLU A 456 1.19 29.06 -18.27
CA GLU A 456 0.34 30.24 -18.52
C GLU A 456 -0.82 30.35 -17.52
N ASN A 457 -1.30 29.20 -17.01
CA ASN A 457 -2.46 29.13 -16.12
C ASN A 457 -2.11 28.76 -14.65
N ALA A 458 -0.84 28.53 -14.34
CA ALA A 458 -0.38 28.17 -13.00
C ALA A 458 -0.57 29.33 -12.01
N LEU A 459 -0.96 28.98 -10.78
CA LEU A 459 -0.95 29.92 -9.65
C LEU A 459 0.46 30.43 -9.42
N ARG A 460 0.55 31.70 -9.06
CA ARG A 460 1.80 32.40 -8.80
C ARG A 460 2.03 32.52 -7.30
N ASP A 461 3.30 32.53 -6.93
CA ASP A 461 3.76 32.78 -5.58
C ASP A 461 3.32 34.21 -5.18
N PRO A 462 2.59 34.39 -4.08
CA PRO A 462 2.00 35.68 -3.72
C PRO A 462 3.02 36.76 -3.30
N ILE A 463 4.25 36.37 -2.96
CA ILE A 463 5.31 37.30 -2.60
C ILE A 463 6.11 37.74 -3.84
N SER A 464 6.52 36.75 -4.64
CA SER A 464 7.42 36.97 -5.76
C SER A 464 6.75 37.27 -7.10
N GLY A 465 5.48 36.91 -7.25
CA GLY A 465 4.78 36.93 -8.54
C GLY A 465 5.26 35.90 -9.57
N GLU A 466 6.25 35.10 -9.21
CA GLU A 466 6.76 34.02 -10.06
C GLU A 466 5.80 32.82 -10.09
N ILE A 467 6.05 31.88 -11.01
CA ILE A 467 5.30 30.61 -11.02
C ILE A 467 5.41 29.96 -9.63
N GLY A 468 4.29 29.60 -9.04
CA GLY A 468 4.20 28.95 -7.77
C GLY A 468 4.90 27.58 -7.78
N LYS A 469 5.43 27.17 -6.65
CA LYS A 469 6.08 25.87 -6.52
C LYS A 469 5.15 24.75 -6.98
N SER A 470 5.64 23.86 -7.83
CA SER A 470 4.82 22.93 -8.59
C SER A 470 5.41 21.53 -8.63
N ILE A 471 4.55 20.51 -8.66
CA ILE A 471 4.95 19.13 -8.94
C ILE A 471 4.21 18.66 -10.21
N VAL A 472 4.96 18.06 -11.12
CA VAL A 472 4.44 17.50 -12.37
C VAL A 472 4.70 16.01 -12.40
N PHE A 473 3.64 15.23 -12.62
CA PHE A 473 3.71 13.77 -12.66
C PHE A 473 3.78 13.28 -14.09
N ALA A 474 4.92 12.69 -14.45
CA ALA A 474 5.22 12.16 -15.77
C ALA A 474 4.96 10.65 -15.86
N VAL A 475 4.85 10.12 -17.09
CA VAL A 475 4.65 8.69 -17.37
C VAL A 475 5.88 7.87 -17.02
N SER A 476 7.06 8.35 -17.39
CA SER A 476 8.34 7.65 -17.24
C SER A 476 9.48 8.61 -16.92
N GLN A 477 10.63 8.05 -16.59
CA GLN A 477 11.85 8.82 -16.33
C GLN A 477 12.29 9.62 -17.57
N ASN A 478 12.19 9.03 -18.76
CA ASN A 478 12.51 9.70 -20.02
C ASN A 478 11.53 10.83 -20.31
N HIS A 479 10.24 10.61 -20.06
CA HIS A 479 9.22 11.64 -20.19
C HIS A 479 9.47 12.78 -19.19
N ALA A 480 9.84 12.46 -17.94
CA ALA A 480 10.18 13.46 -16.93
C ALA A 480 11.37 14.31 -17.34
N ALA A 481 12.43 13.71 -17.91
CA ALA A 481 13.58 14.43 -18.44
C ALA A 481 13.20 15.38 -19.58
N LYS A 482 12.39 14.91 -20.53
CA LYS A 482 11.90 15.74 -21.66
C LYS A 482 11.06 16.92 -21.17
N LEU A 483 10.12 16.66 -20.24
CA LEU A 483 9.29 17.74 -19.67
C LEU A 483 10.14 18.77 -18.94
N ALA A 484 11.12 18.36 -18.14
CA ALA A 484 12.03 19.28 -17.45
C ALA A 484 12.81 20.17 -18.45
N GLN A 485 13.31 19.59 -19.56
CA GLN A 485 13.97 20.33 -20.63
C GLN A 485 13.03 21.34 -21.31
N ILE A 486 11.79 20.95 -21.59
CA ILE A 486 10.78 21.81 -22.23
C ILE A 486 10.42 22.95 -21.29
N PHE A 487 10.15 22.68 -20.01
CA PHE A 487 9.88 23.70 -19.00
C PHE A 487 11.03 24.71 -18.89
N ASN A 488 12.27 24.24 -18.85
CA ASN A 488 13.45 25.11 -18.79
C ASN A 488 13.57 25.98 -20.04
N ARG A 489 13.37 25.40 -21.24
CA ARG A 489 13.39 26.15 -22.51
C ARG A 489 12.32 27.24 -22.56
N ILE A 490 11.11 26.96 -22.08
CA ILE A 490 10.02 27.95 -22.04
C ILE A 490 10.35 29.00 -20.97
N ALA A 491 10.83 28.62 -19.80
CA ALA A 491 11.22 29.57 -18.73
C ALA A 491 12.36 30.50 -19.13
N ASP A 492 13.36 30.01 -19.86
CA ASP A 492 14.47 30.84 -20.37
C ASP A 492 13.98 31.88 -21.37
N ARG A 493 12.89 31.59 -22.14
CA ARG A 493 12.23 32.57 -23.01
C ARG A 493 11.35 33.56 -22.24
N MET A 494 10.60 33.06 -21.22
CA MET A 494 9.72 33.92 -20.39
C MET A 494 10.53 34.83 -19.45
N TYR A 495 11.67 34.36 -18.97
CA TYR A 495 12.52 35.05 -17.98
C TYR A 495 13.99 34.96 -18.37
N PRO A 496 14.41 35.71 -19.42
CA PRO A 496 15.76 35.62 -19.96
C PRO A 496 16.85 35.84 -18.90
N GLY A 497 17.80 34.89 -18.83
CA GLY A 497 18.95 34.95 -17.91
C GLY A 497 18.65 34.68 -16.44
N LYS A 498 17.40 34.55 -16.04
CA LYS A 498 17.00 34.43 -14.63
C LYS A 498 17.25 33.01 -14.05
N TYR A 499 16.77 31.99 -14.72
CA TYR A 499 16.79 30.63 -14.19
C TYR A 499 17.96 29.78 -14.70
N GLN A 500 18.52 30.08 -15.86
CA GLN A 500 19.68 29.39 -16.45
C GLN A 500 19.49 27.87 -16.51
N SER A 501 18.36 27.44 -17.00
CA SER A 501 17.92 26.01 -17.13
C SER A 501 17.77 25.26 -15.81
N ASP A 502 17.59 25.93 -14.68
CA ASP A 502 17.34 25.35 -13.37
C ASP A 502 15.90 25.59 -12.86
N PHE A 503 15.01 26.07 -13.72
CA PHE A 503 13.61 26.33 -13.39
C PHE A 503 12.83 25.04 -13.08
N ALA A 504 13.07 23.99 -13.87
CA ALA A 504 12.47 22.67 -13.69
C ALA A 504 13.54 21.59 -13.53
N VAL A 505 13.36 20.71 -12.55
CA VAL A 505 14.31 19.66 -12.20
C VAL A 505 13.59 18.30 -12.24
N GLN A 506 14.24 17.31 -12.87
CA GLN A 506 13.80 15.93 -12.80
C GLN A 506 14.17 15.32 -11.43
N VAL A 507 13.20 14.71 -10.76
CA VAL A 507 13.38 14.00 -9.50
C VAL A 507 12.77 12.62 -9.61
N THR A 508 13.59 11.67 -10.05
CA THR A 508 13.23 10.27 -10.24
C THR A 508 14.31 9.38 -9.63
N SER A 509 14.02 8.12 -9.36
CA SER A 509 14.96 7.18 -8.74
C SER A 509 16.26 6.96 -9.52
N SER A 510 16.26 7.22 -10.83
CA SER A 510 17.48 7.15 -11.65
C SER A 510 18.45 8.30 -11.44
N VAL A 511 18.00 9.38 -10.78
CA VAL A 511 18.86 10.54 -10.52
C VAL A 511 19.64 10.28 -9.23
N PRO A 512 20.98 10.35 -9.25
CA PRO A 512 21.78 10.27 -8.02
C PRO A 512 21.28 11.31 -7.00
N ASP A 513 21.22 10.92 -5.72
CA ASP A 513 20.76 11.78 -4.62
C ASP A 513 19.32 12.32 -4.74
N ALA A 514 18.44 11.65 -5.51
CA ALA A 514 17.06 12.08 -5.72
C ALA A 514 16.30 12.31 -4.39
N GLN A 515 16.59 11.54 -3.34
CA GLN A 515 16.03 11.74 -1.99
C GLN A 515 16.46 13.09 -1.40
N GLN A 516 17.74 13.45 -1.54
CA GLN A 516 18.23 14.74 -1.09
C GLN A 516 17.57 15.88 -1.90
N PHE A 517 17.31 15.65 -3.19
CA PHE A 517 16.60 16.60 -4.04
C PHE A 517 15.17 16.85 -3.57
N THR A 518 14.43 15.82 -3.19
CA THR A 518 13.07 16.00 -2.64
C THR A 518 13.08 16.83 -1.35
N THR A 519 14.00 16.55 -0.45
CA THR A 519 14.19 17.31 0.79
C THR A 519 14.60 18.75 0.53
N ASN A 520 15.55 18.96 -0.37
CA ASN A 520 16.03 20.29 -0.74
C ASN A 520 14.93 21.11 -1.44
N PHE A 521 14.11 20.48 -2.29
CA PHE A 521 12.97 21.15 -2.91
C PHE A 521 11.93 21.57 -1.87
N ALA A 522 11.60 20.72 -0.90
CA ALA A 522 10.69 21.08 0.18
C ALA A 522 11.20 22.27 1.00
N ASN A 523 12.52 22.31 1.26
CA ASN A 523 13.16 23.34 2.06
C ASN A 523 13.54 24.61 1.27
N ASN A 524 13.18 24.71 0.00
CA ASN A 524 13.60 25.79 -0.90
C ASN A 524 15.13 25.94 -1.02
N ASN A 525 15.87 24.84 -0.98
CA ASN A 525 17.33 24.78 -1.04
C ASN A 525 17.84 23.85 -2.16
N LEU A 526 17.03 23.57 -3.16
CA LEU A 526 17.46 22.79 -4.30
C LEU A 526 18.48 23.57 -5.13
N LEU A 527 19.54 22.89 -5.57
CA LEU A 527 20.69 23.49 -6.28
C LEU A 527 21.51 24.45 -5.42
N GLY A 528 21.47 24.31 -4.09
CA GLY A 528 22.37 25.03 -3.17
C GLY A 528 22.03 26.50 -2.92
N SER A 529 20.90 27.00 -3.41
CA SER A 529 20.47 28.38 -3.17
C SER A 529 19.09 28.43 -2.54
N SER A 530 18.99 28.99 -1.33
CA SER A 530 17.73 29.16 -0.59
C SER A 530 17.24 30.60 -0.55
N ASN A 531 17.91 31.52 -1.23
CA ASN A 531 17.60 32.94 -1.27
C ASN A 531 17.66 33.45 -2.72
N PHE A 532 17.01 32.72 -3.62
CA PHE A 532 16.98 33.05 -5.05
C PHE A 532 16.34 34.41 -5.30
N ILE A 533 15.36 34.78 -4.49
CA ILE A 533 14.83 36.14 -4.41
C ILE A 533 15.34 36.74 -3.12
N PRO A 534 16.08 37.90 -3.20
CA PRO A 534 16.64 38.54 -2.02
C PRO A 534 15.57 38.81 -0.95
N GLY A 535 15.87 38.48 0.31
CA GLY A 535 14.96 38.68 1.43
C GLY A 535 13.82 37.68 1.56
N TYR A 536 13.71 36.69 0.63
CA TYR A 536 12.66 35.69 0.59
C TYR A 536 13.26 34.31 0.40
N LYS A 537 12.93 33.37 1.29
CA LYS A 537 13.42 31.97 1.23
C LYS A 537 12.79 31.23 0.06
N THR A 538 13.44 31.28 -1.08
CA THR A 538 12.99 30.65 -2.32
C THR A 538 14.12 29.89 -2.99
N GLY A 539 13.76 28.74 -3.60
CA GLY A 539 14.66 28.01 -4.48
C GLY A 539 14.55 28.48 -5.93
N LYS A 540 15.64 28.31 -6.68
CA LYS A 540 15.67 28.54 -8.12
C LYS A 540 14.75 27.57 -8.87
N ALA A 541 14.74 26.29 -8.47
CA ALA A 541 13.83 25.29 -9.03
C ALA A 541 12.39 25.53 -8.56
N ARG A 542 11.50 25.82 -9.51
CA ARG A 542 10.07 26.07 -9.26
C ARG A 542 9.22 24.84 -9.57
N ILE A 543 9.68 23.94 -10.45
CA ILE A 543 8.96 22.74 -10.85
C ILE A 543 9.81 21.51 -10.58
N CYS A 544 9.27 20.55 -9.84
CA CYS A 544 9.77 19.17 -9.79
C CYS A 544 8.98 18.29 -10.75
N VAL A 545 9.66 17.62 -11.67
CA VAL A 545 9.07 16.63 -12.56
C VAL A 545 9.45 15.23 -12.04
N THR A 546 8.44 14.45 -11.68
CA THR A 546 8.61 13.12 -11.07
C THR A 546 7.73 12.06 -11.72
N VAL A 547 8.03 10.80 -11.47
CA VAL A 547 7.15 9.68 -11.86
C VAL A 547 6.35 9.20 -10.64
N GLY A 548 7.01 8.75 -9.60
CA GLY A 548 6.38 8.17 -8.41
C GLY A 548 6.97 8.63 -7.07
N MET A 549 8.20 9.19 -7.04
CA MET A 549 8.90 9.48 -5.79
C MET A 549 8.19 10.48 -4.85
N MET A 550 7.41 11.41 -5.40
CA MET A 550 6.70 12.42 -4.63
C MET A 550 5.22 12.08 -4.39
N THR A 551 4.77 10.87 -4.75
CA THR A 551 3.37 10.43 -4.54
C THR A 551 3.09 10.12 -3.08
N THR A 552 4.00 9.44 -2.37
CA THR A 552 3.80 9.02 -0.97
C THR A 552 4.80 9.70 -0.04
N GLY A 553 4.36 10.05 1.18
CA GLY A 553 5.23 10.51 2.26
C GLY A 553 5.94 11.87 2.06
N TYR A 554 5.81 12.51 0.91
CA TYR A 554 6.43 13.80 0.63
C TYR A 554 5.66 14.95 1.28
N ASP A 555 6.34 15.78 2.05
CA ASP A 555 5.76 16.92 2.75
C ASP A 555 6.36 18.25 2.27
N CYS A 556 5.56 19.01 1.51
CA CYS A 556 5.92 20.34 1.02
C CYS A 556 4.65 21.22 1.06
N THR A 557 4.60 22.16 1.99
CA THR A 557 3.38 22.93 2.28
C THR A 557 3.12 24.04 1.27
N ASP A 558 4.14 24.57 0.62
CA ASP A 558 4.10 25.71 -0.31
C ASP A 558 3.84 25.31 -1.79
N ILE A 559 3.40 24.07 -2.04
CA ILE A 559 2.96 23.64 -3.37
C ILE A 559 1.69 24.37 -3.78
N LEU A 560 1.73 25.08 -4.88
CA LEU A 560 0.60 25.81 -5.46
C LEU A 560 0.01 25.14 -6.69
N ASN A 561 0.77 24.30 -7.41
CA ASN A 561 0.28 23.65 -8.60
C ASN A 561 0.69 22.19 -8.65
N LEU A 562 -0.23 21.35 -9.11
CA LEU A 562 0.00 19.95 -9.43
C LEU A 562 -0.38 19.72 -10.89
N GLY A 563 0.47 19.05 -11.65
CA GLY A 563 0.20 18.72 -13.05
C GLY A 563 0.11 17.21 -13.26
N LEU A 564 -1.05 16.70 -13.69
CA LEU A 564 -1.25 15.32 -14.07
C LEU A 564 -0.94 15.16 -15.56
N PHE A 565 0.38 15.02 -15.88
CA PHE A 565 0.87 14.85 -17.26
C PHE A 565 0.90 13.36 -17.63
N ARG A 566 0.12 12.57 -16.95
CA ARG A 566 -0.06 11.14 -17.20
C ARG A 566 -1.48 10.70 -16.90
N PRO A 567 -1.98 9.65 -17.57
CA PRO A 567 -3.14 8.94 -17.09
C PRO A 567 -2.82 8.27 -15.76
N ILE A 568 -3.78 8.22 -14.87
CA ILE A 568 -3.68 7.55 -13.57
C ILE A 568 -4.72 6.46 -13.56
N PHE A 569 -4.32 5.23 -13.22
CA PHE A 569 -5.24 4.07 -13.17
C PHE A 569 -5.41 3.55 -11.74
N SER A 570 -4.54 3.99 -10.81
CA SER A 570 -4.59 3.62 -9.40
C SER A 570 -5.37 4.67 -8.59
N PRO A 571 -6.49 4.31 -7.95
CA PRO A 571 -7.23 5.19 -7.05
C PRO A 571 -6.36 5.71 -5.91
N THR A 572 -5.49 4.85 -5.37
CA THR A 572 -4.57 5.21 -4.29
C THR A 572 -3.60 6.30 -4.72
N ASP A 573 -3.00 6.17 -5.92
CA ASP A 573 -2.06 7.17 -6.43
C ASP A 573 -2.77 8.50 -6.69
N PHE A 574 -3.99 8.47 -7.24
CA PHE A 574 -4.78 9.66 -7.47
C PHE A 574 -5.04 10.46 -6.18
N ILE A 575 -5.51 9.79 -5.12
CA ILE A 575 -5.76 10.43 -3.81
C ILE A 575 -4.46 10.97 -3.20
N GLN A 576 -3.37 10.20 -3.28
CA GLN A 576 -2.09 10.62 -2.74
C GLN A 576 -1.50 11.82 -3.47
N ILE A 577 -1.59 11.86 -4.80
CA ILE A 577 -1.17 13.00 -5.61
C ILE A 577 -2.01 14.24 -5.27
N LYS A 578 -3.33 14.12 -5.28
CA LYS A 578 -4.26 15.21 -4.92
C LYS A 578 -3.94 15.77 -3.53
N GLY A 579 -3.59 14.87 -2.59
CA GLY A 579 -3.20 15.23 -1.23
C GLY A 579 -1.89 16.03 -1.09
N ARG A 580 -1.04 16.13 -2.14
CA ARG A 580 0.21 16.91 -2.05
C ARG A 580 -0.01 18.41 -1.96
N GLY A 581 -1.08 18.92 -2.57
CA GLY A 581 -1.41 20.34 -2.56
C GLY A 581 -2.26 20.80 -1.38
N THR A 582 -2.85 19.90 -0.61
CA THR A 582 -3.90 20.24 0.38
C THR A 582 -3.42 20.95 1.66
N ARG A 583 -2.11 21.08 1.87
CA ARG A 583 -1.56 21.67 3.09
C ARG A 583 -1.68 23.18 3.12
N PRO A 584 -2.16 23.78 4.24
CA PRO A 584 -2.04 25.22 4.48
C PRO A 584 -0.58 25.66 4.52
N HIS A 585 -0.32 26.85 4.03
CA HIS A 585 0.98 27.48 4.08
C HIS A 585 0.84 28.98 4.30
N ASP A 586 1.74 29.56 5.09
CA ASP A 586 1.87 31.01 5.29
C ASP A 586 3.22 31.46 4.73
N PHE A 587 3.16 32.15 3.60
CA PHE A 587 4.35 32.60 2.88
C PHE A 587 5.17 33.66 3.65
N LEU A 588 4.56 34.39 4.59
CA LEU A 588 5.29 35.36 5.43
C LEU A 588 6.35 34.69 6.32
N GLN A 589 6.20 33.40 6.65
CA GLN A 589 7.21 32.68 7.43
C GLN A 589 8.53 32.48 6.69
N GLN A 590 8.52 32.63 5.38
CA GLN A 590 9.70 32.54 4.51
C GLN A 590 10.28 33.89 4.13
N LEU A 591 9.67 34.99 4.60
CA LEU A 591 10.03 36.36 4.26
C LEU A 591 10.86 36.99 5.37
N PHE A 592 12.10 37.41 5.02
CA PHE A 592 13.04 38.01 5.95
C PHE A 592 13.14 39.53 5.78
N ASP A 593 12.65 40.07 4.66
CA ASP A 593 12.64 41.48 4.36
C ASP A 593 11.30 42.12 4.68
N ASP A 594 11.27 42.97 5.71
CA ASP A 594 10.04 43.62 6.17
C ASP A 594 9.50 44.66 5.13
N SER A 595 10.32 45.14 4.24
CA SER A 595 9.88 46.04 3.17
C SER A 595 8.94 45.32 2.19
N LEU A 596 9.16 44.06 1.93
CA LEU A 596 8.30 43.23 1.07
C LEU A 596 6.98 42.87 1.74
N ARG A 597 6.91 42.85 3.09
CA ARG A 597 5.67 42.51 3.83
C ARG A 597 4.55 43.52 3.58
N ALA A 598 4.89 44.80 3.44
CA ALA A 598 3.91 45.87 3.26
C ALA A 598 3.09 45.74 1.95
N GLY A 599 3.63 45.08 0.94
CA GLY A 599 2.96 44.85 -0.36
C GLY A 599 2.11 43.59 -0.47
N VAL A 600 2.13 42.70 0.54
CA VAL A 600 1.47 41.39 0.46
C VAL A 600 0.03 41.47 0.97
N THR A 601 -0.93 41.33 0.07
CA THR A 601 -2.35 41.38 0.40
C THR A 601 -2.92 40.06 0.85
N SER A 602 -2.36 38.91 0.42
CA SER A 602 -2.83 37.58 0.75
C SER A 602 -1.67 36.60 1.01
N PRO A 603 -1.12 36.61 2.24
CA PRO A 603 0.07 35.82 2.56
C PRO A 603 -0.18 34.34 2.75
N ARG A 604 -1.44 33.92 2.92
CA ARG A 604 -1.80 32.54 3.17
C ARG A 604 -2.24 31.85 1.89
N LYS A 605 -1.83 30.61 1.76
CA LYS A 605 -2.30 29.72 0.71
C LYS A 605 -3.78 29.44 0.93
N THR A 606 -4.64 29.86 0.01
CA THR A 606 -6.09 29.67 0.05
C THR A 606 -6.59 28.61 -0.91
N ALA A 607 -5.81 28.32 -1.97
CA ALA A 607 -6.11 27.32 -2.99
C ALA A 607 -4.83 26.73 -3.56
N PHE A 608 -4.93 25.62 -4.26
CA PHE A 608 -3.92 25.11 -5.18
C PHE A 608 -4.60 24.61 -6.45
N LYS A 609 -3.93 24.66 -7.59
CA LYS A 609 -4.45 24.18 -8.86
C LYS A 609 -4.00 22.75 -9.13
N LEU A 610 -4.95 21.92 -9.57
CA LEU A 610 -4.70 20.57 -10.08
C LEU A 610 -5.05 20.57 -11.57
N PHE A 611 -4.05 20.52 -12.43
CA PHE A 611 -4.22 20.45 -13.89
C PHE A 611 -4.38 18.99 -14.31
N ASP A 612 -5.53 18.69 -14.88
CA ASP A 612 -5.88 17.36 -15.36
C ASP A 612 -5.92 17.31 -16.89
N PHE A 613 -4.83 16.77 -17.47
CA PHE A 613 -4.70 16.68 -18.94
C PHE A 613 -5.31 15.40 -19.53
N PHE A 614 -5.72 14.44 -18.69
CA PHE A 614 -6.20 13.13 -19.11
C PHE A 614 -7.60 12.79 -18.56
N ALA A 615 -8.32 13.76 -18.03
CA ALA A 615 -9.62 13.56 -17.38
C ALA A 615 -9.58 12.50 -16.26
N ASN A 616 -8.49 12.45 -15.50
CA ASN A 616 -8.33 11.54 -14.37
C ASN A 616 -9.41 11.76 -13.30
N CYS A 617 -9.75 13.01 -13.02
CA CYS A 617 -10.76 13.35 -12.02
C CYS A 617 -12.14 12.79 -12.41
N GLU A 618 -12.53 12.94 -13.66
CA GLU A 618 -13.78 12.40 -14.18
C GLU A 618 -13.79 10.87 -14.22
N TYR A 619 -12.62 10.26 -14.50
CA TYR A 619 -12.45 8.80 -14.48
C TYR A 619 -12.67 8.21 -13.09
N PHE A 620 -12.19 8.87 -12.02
CA PHE A 620 -12.31 8.37 -10.65
C PHE A 620 -13.56 8.83 -9.91
N GLU A 621 -14.10 10.00 -10.23
CA GLU A 621 -15.18 10.67 -9.51
C GLU A 621 -16.44 10.79 -10.39
N THR A 622 -17.48 10.02 -10.10
CA THR A 622 -18.74 10.09 -10.88
C THR A 622 -19.46 11.41 -10.60
N GLY A 623 -19.90 12.10 -11.67
CA GLY A 623 -20.57 13.40 -11.57
C GLY A 623 -19.64 14.56 -11.20
N PHE A 624 -18.32 14.35 -11.36
CA PHE A 624 -17.32 15.39 -11.10
C PHE A 624 -17.47 16.55 -12.09
N ASN A 625 -17.51 17.77 -11.57
CA ASN A 625 -17.46 18.99 -12.36
C ASN A 625 -16.14 19.69 -12.13
N TYR A 626 -15.50 20.11 -13.20
CA TYR A 626 -14.28 20.89 -13.13
C TYR A 626 -14.57 22.35 -12.71
N ASP A 627 -13.69 22.93 -11.89
CA ASP A 627 -13.79 24.32 -11.48
C ASP A 627 -13.42 25.29 -12.63
N GLU A 628 -12.46 24.88 -13.45
CA GLU A 628 -12.00 25.60 -14.63
C GLU A 628 -11.87 24.64 -15.81
N VAL A 629 -12.27 25.09 -17.01
CA VAL A 629 -12.13 24.32 -18.25
C VAL A 629 -11.29 25.12 -19.25
N LEU A 630 -10.20 24.54 -19.72
CA LEU A 630 -9.32 25.11 -20.74
C LEU A 630 -9.48 24.33 -22.04
N LYS A 631 -9.93 24.98 -23.11
CA LYS A 631 -9.88 24.38 -24.44
C LYS A 631 -8.50 24.57 -25.05
N LEU A 632 -7.78 23.48 -25.26
CA LEU A 632 -6.49 23.52 -25.90
C LEU A 632 -6.63 23.85 -27.41
N PRO A 633 -5.73 24.63 -27.98
CA PRO A 633 -5.72 24.89 -29.43
C PRO A 633 -5.52 23.59 -30.21
N ARG A 634 -6.27 23.44 -31.30
CA ARG A 634 -6.11 22.27 -32.19
C ARG A 634 -4.86 22.42 -33.04
N PRO A 635 -4.16 21.33 -33.38
CA PRO A 635 -3.02 21.39 -34.30
C PRO A 635 -3.50 21.88 -35.67
N THR A 636 -2.88 22.93 -36.20
CA THR A 636 -3.11 23.41 -37.57
C THR A 636 -2.17 22.64 -38.49
N GLY A 637 -2.72 21.63 -39.17
CA GLY A 637 -2.03 20.83 -40.19
C GLY A 637 -2.88 19.62 -40.61
N PRO A 638 -2.70 19.12 -41.85
CA PRO A 638 -3.42 17.94 -42.30
C PRO A 638 -3.03 16.71 -41.46
N PRO A 639 -3.99 15.76 -41.25
CA PRO A 639 -3.68 14.49 -40.59
C PRO A 639 -2.61 13.75 -41.36
N ARG A 640 -1.49 13.40 -40.72
CA ARG A 640 -0.38 12.66 -41.32
C ARG A 640 -0.52 11.20 -41.02
N ASP A 641 -0.70 10.41 -42.05
CA ASP A 641 -0.43 8.98 -42.08
C ASP A 641 1.05 8.73 -41.78
N GLY A 642 1.28 7.79 -40.87
CA GLY A 642 2.55 7.59 -40.11
C GLY A 642 3.74 7.06 -40.87
N THR A 643 4.31 7.84 -41.78
CA THR A 643 5.70 7.59 -42.30
C THR A 643 6.28 8.91 -42.83
N GLY A 644 7.07 9.62 -42.01
CA GLY A 644 7.84 10.77 -42.46
C GLY A 644 8.31 11.68 -41.34
N GLU A 645 9.54 12.18 -41.48
CA GLU A 645 10.20 13.15 -40.58
C GLU A 645 9.32 14.35 -40.34
N THR A 646 9.03 14.62 -39.05
CA THR A 646 8.13 15.66 -38.59
C THR A 646 8.87 16.98 -38.47
N GLY A 647 8.52 17.93 -39.34
CA GLY A 647 8.79 19.34 -39.02
C GLY A 647 7.99 19.81 -37.79
N PRO A 648 8.40 20.94 -37.15
CA PRO A 648 7.75 21.40 -35.93
C PRO A 648 6.27 21.74 -36.21
N VAL A 649 5.37 21.14 -35.45
CA VAL A 649 3.96 21.51 -35.41
C VAL A 649 3.85 22.78 -34.57
N THR A 650 3.44 23.87 -35.20
CA THR A 650 3.16 25.14 -34.50
C THR A 650 1.69 25.17 -34.11
N TYR A 651 1.43 25.39 -32.83
CA TYR A 651 0.09 25.66 -32.31
C TYR A 651 -0.15 27.17 -32.34
N GLU A 652 -0.99 27.64 -33.26
CA GLU A 652 -1.46 29.01 -33.30
C GLU A 652 -2.88 29.09 -32.74
N GLY A 653 -3.05 29.85 -31.67
CA GLY A 653 -4.36 30.11 -31.07
C GLY A 653 -4.26 30.52 -29.60
N THR A 654 -5.21 31.31 -29.17
CA THR A 654 -5.44 31.64 -27.75
C THR A 654 -6.35 30.60 -27.11
N TYR A 655 -6.05 30.27 -25.84
CA TYR A 655 -6.91 29.38 -25.06
C TYR A 655 -8.26 30.05 -24.82
N GLU A 656 -9.34 29.33 -25.01
CA GLU A 656 -10.64 29.73 -24.49
C GLU A 656 -10.74 29.28 -23.03
N HIS A 657 -10.75 30.25 -22.12
CA HIS A 657 -11.00 30.05 -20.69
C HIS A 657 -12.51 30.13 -20.47
N LEU A 658 -13.12 28.99 -20.22
CA LEU A 658 -14.53 28.91 -19.83
C LEU A 658 -14.59 28.85 -18.30
N GLY A 659 -14.47 30.00 -17.64
CA GLY A 659 -14.73 30.11 -16.21
C GLY A 659 -16.20 29.84 -15.94
N SER A 660 -16.53 28.89 -15.13
CA SER A 660 -17.86 28.76 -14.57
C SER A 660 -17.89 29.43 -13.20
N ASP A 661 -18.77 30.37 -12.99
CA ASP A 661 -19.17 30.91 -11.69
C ASP A 661 -19.81 29.81 -10.84
N ILE A 662 -19.03 28.84 -10.34
CA ILE A 662 -19.54 27.69 -9.58
C ILE A 662 -18.98 27.68 -8.16
N ILE A 663 -19.11 28.77 -7.43
CA ILE A 663 -19.06 28.73 -5.98
C ILE A 663 -20.32 28.07 -5.36
N ALA A 664 -21.40 27.89 -6.15
CA ALA A 664 -22.69 27.46 -5.64
C ALA A 664 -22.97 25.95 -5.71
N LEU A 665 -22.14 25.13 -6.33
CA LEU A 665 -22.41 23.70 -6.56
C LEU A 665 -21.23 22.79 -6.31
N VAL A 666 -20.41 23.08 -5.29
CA VAL A 666 -19.49 22.05 -4.76
C VAL A 666 -20.34 21.05 -3.96
N ARG A 667 -21.03 20.16 -4.62
CA ARG A 667 -21.36 18.86 -4.05
C ARG A 667 -20.12 17.99 -4.21
N GLU A 668 -19.16 18.17 -3.33
CA GLU A 668 -18.19 17.14 -3.07
C GLU A 668 -18.95 15.94 -2.51
N GLU A 669 -19.27 14.99 -3.37
CA GLU A 669 -19.45 13.63 -2.87
C GLU A 669 -18.11 13.23 -2.22
N PRO A 670 -18.12 12.67 -1.00
CA PRO A 670 -16.90 12.39 -0.26
C PRO A 670 -15.95 11.55 -1.11
N ILE A 671 -14.74 12.06 -1.36
CA ILE A 671 -13.63 11.31 -1.90
C ILE A 671 -13.10 10.45 -0.75
N GLY A 672 -13.96 9.68 -0.22
CA GLY A 672 -13.66 8.53 0.55
C GLY A 672 -13.89 7.34 -0.34
N PHE A 673 -13.64 6.22 0.17
CA PHE A 673 -13.85 4.92 -0.42
C PHE A 673 -15.26 4.72 -1.06
N GLU A 674 -16.27 5.49 -0.66
CA GLU A 674 -17.63 5.53 -1.23
C GLU A 674 -17.77 6.38 -2.51
N GLY A 675 -16.89 7.34 -2.75
CA GLY A 675 -16.89 8.19 -3.96
C GLY A 675 -16.20 7.57 -5.16
N MET A 676 -15.41 6.50 -4.97
CA MET A 676 -14.73 5.78 -6.04
C MET A 676 -15.61 4.66 -6.58
N LYS A 677 -16.50 4.97 -7.49
CA LYS A 677 -17.50 4.03 -8.02
C LYS A 677 -16.94 2.99 -9.00
N ILE A 678 -15.74 3.20 -9.57
CA ILE A 678 -15.28 2.44 -10.72
C ILE A 678 -15.00 0.97 -10.39
N ASP A 679 -14.34 0.65 -9.25
CA ASP A 679 -13.94 -0.74 -9.02
C ASP A 679 -14.94 -1.60 -8.25
N ARG A 680 -15.94 -1.02 -7.57
CA ARG A 680 -16.76 -1.76 -6.60
C ARG A 680 -18.17 -2.01 -7.00
N MET A 681 -18.83 -0.98 -7.53
CA MET A 681 -20.22 -1.08 -7.95
C MET A 681 -20.34 -1.49 -9.41
N PHE A 682 -19.25 -1.35 -10.19
CA PHE A 682 -19.30 -1.56 -11.62
C PHE A 682 -19.57 -3.02 -12.00
N PHE A 683 -18.82 -3.95 -11.40
CA PHE A 683 -19.02 -5.38 -11.65
C PHE A 683 -20.34 -5.89 -11.06
N GLU A 684 -20.75 -5.43 -9.86
CA GLU A 684 -22.02 -5.79 -9.23
C GLU A 684 -23.22 -5.29 -10.04
N ARG A 685 -23.17 -4.04 -10.51
CA ARG A 685 -24.24 -3.49 -11.37
C ARG A 685 -24.34 -4.20 -12.71
N PHE A 686 -23.20 -4.53 -13.31
CA PHE A 686 -23.17 -5.34 -14.51
C PHE A 686 -23.79 -6.73 -14.26
N GLU A 687 -23.42 -7.39 -13.14
CA GLU A 687 -24.04 -8.67 -12.75
C GLU A 687 -25.55 -8.55 -12.60
N ASP A 688 -26.03 -7.51 -11.90
CA ASP A 688 -27.46 -7.29 -11.69
C ASP A 688 -28.16 -6.98 -13.03
N THR A 689 -27.60 -6.09 -13.87
CA THR A 689 -28.15 -5.74 -15.18
C THR A 689 -28.29 -6.97 -16.09
N VAL A 690 -27.25 -7.81 -16.13
CA VAL A 690 -27.23 -9.01 -16.99
C VAL A 690 -28.15 -10.11 -16.46
N ARG A 691 -28.26 -10.26 -15.15
CA ARG A 691 -29.14 -11.27 -14.51
C ARG A 691 -30.62 -10.90 -14.56
N GLU A 692 -30.93 -9.62 -14.60
CA GLU A 692 -32.31 -9.11 -14.65
C GLU A 692 -32.83 -9.00 -16.08
N ASP A 693 -31.96 -9.07 -17.10
CA ASP A 693 -32.36 -8.99 -18.49
C ASP A 693 -32.97 -10.31 -19.01
N PRO A 694 -34.28 -10.36 -19.33
CA PRO A 694 -34.96 -11.59 -19.71
C PRO A 694 -34.45 -12.17 -21.03
N VAL A 695 -33.92 -11.33 -21.94
CA VAL A 695 -33.38 -11.80 -23.23
C VAL A 695 -32.05 -12.54 -23.03
N ILE A 696 -31.21 -12.01 -22.14
CA ILE A 696 -29.93 -12.62 -21.80
C ILE A 696 -30.18 -13.94 -21.07
N VAL A 697 -31.05 -13.93 -20.06
CA VAL A 697 -31.37 -15.15 -19.27
C VAL A 697 -31.89 -16.26 -20.17
N ALA A 698 -32.85 -16.00 -21.03
CA ALA A 698 -33.39 -16.99 -21.96
C ALA A 698 -32.30 -17.55 -22.91
N ALA A 699 -31.44 -16.67 -23.46
CA ALA A 699 -30.38 -17.11 -24.38
C ALA A 699 -29.28 -17.93 -23.67
N VAL A 700 -29.01 -17.65 -22.39
CA VAL A 700 -28.07 -18.45 -21.57
C VAL A 700 -28.66 -19.84 -21.25
N GLU A 701 -29.96 -19.91 -20.89
CA GLU A 701 -30.67 -21.18 -20.64
C GLU A 701 -30.70 -22.06 -21.90
N GLU A 702 -30.82 -21.45 -23.08
CA GLU A 702 -30.78 -22.13 -24.37
C GLU A 702 -29.36 -22.48 -24.85
N GLY A 703 -28.33 -21.99 -24.16
CA GLY A 703 -26.90 -22.21 -24.50
C GLY A 703 -26.40 -21.41 -25.72
N HIS A 704 -27.14 -20.40 -26.18
CA HIS A 704 -26.83 -19.58 -27.35
C HIS A 704 -25.85 -18.43 -27.04
N TRP A 705 -24.62 -18.76 -26.63
CA TRP A 705 -23.61 -17.81 -26.18
C TRP A 705 -23.26 -16.69 -27.17
N ASP A 706 -23.22 -16.98 -28.46
CA ASP A 706 -22.92 -15.98 -29.49
C ASP A 706 -24.01 -14.88 -29.51
N ARG A 707 -25.28 -15.24 -29.32
CA ARG A 707 -26.39 -14.28 -29.19
C ARG A 707 -26.27 -13.46 -27.91
N VAL A 708 -25.87 -14.08 -26.79
CA VAL A 708 -25.67 -13.38 -25.54
C VAL A 708 -24.57 -12.32 -25.67
N ILE A 709 -23.41 -12.70 -26.24
CA ILE A 709 -22.28 -11.81 -26.45
C ILE A 709 -22.66 -10.65 -27.39
N ASP A 710 -23.33 -10.92 -28.52
CA ASP A 710 -23.79 -9.90 -29.44
C ASP A 710 -24.80 -8.94 -28.78
N TYR A 711 -25.72 -9.46 -28.00
CA TYR A 711 -26.73 -8.66 -27.31
C TYR A 711 -26.07 -7.76 -26.24
N VAL A 712 -25.17 -8.30 -25.41
CA VAL A 712 -24.46 -7.52 -24.39
C VAL A 712 -23.63 -6.40 -25.04
N ASN A 713 -22.93 -6.68 -26.13
CA ASN A 713 -22.16 -5.67 -26.85
C ASN A 713 -23.04 -4.54 -27.40
N ARG A 714 -24.24 -4.84 -27.90
CA ARG A 714 -25.13 -3.82 -28.53
C ARG A 714 -26.01 -3.09 -27.51
N GLU A 715 -26.56 -3.81 -26.54
CA GLU A 715 -27.62 -3.28 -25.68
C GLU A 715 -27.14 -2.94 -24.29
N VAL A 716 -26.04 -3.52 -23.82
CA VAL A 716 -25.51 -3.26 -22.47
C VAL A 716 -24.31 -2.33 -22.54
N PHE A 717 -23.37 -2.55 -23.50
CA PHE A 717 -22.17 -1.72 -23.60
C PHE A 717 -22.39 -0.39 -24.33
N ASP A 718 -23.34 -0.33 -25.27
CA ASP A 718 -23.63 0.89 -26.06
C ASP A 718 -24.61 1.86 -25.37
N LYS A 719 -25.07 1.57 -24.15
CA LYS A 719 -25.92 2.52 -23.39
C LYS A 719 -25.10 3.63 -22.77
N PRO A 720 -25.33 4.90 -23.17
CA PRO A 720 -24.54 6.04 -22.66
C PRO A 720 -24.74 6.28 -21.16
N GLU A 721 -25.81 5.77 -20.58
CA GLU A 721 -26.21 6.04 -19.19
C GLU A 721 -25.50 5.16 -18.16
N GLU A 722 -24.98 3.99 -18.54
CA GLU A 722 -24.41 3.02 -17.61
C GLU A 722 -22.92 2.69 -17.80
N TYR A 723 -22.29 3.12 -18.87
CA TYR A 723 -20.83 3.03 -19.13
C TYR A 723 -20.15 1.66 -18.92
N TYR A 724 -20.85 0.58 -19.23
CA TYR A 724 -20.22 -0.75 -19.19
C TYR A 724 -19.27 -0.92 -20.37
N SER A 725 -18.07 -1.40 -20.11
CA SER A 725 -17.13 -1.84 -21.13
C SER A 725 -16.36 -3.08 -20.65
N LEU A 726 -15.97 -3.91 -21.62
CA LEU A 726 -15.25 -5.14 -21.33
C LEU A 726 -13.95 -4.87 -20.54
N ASP A 727 -13.25 -3.78 -20.82
CA ASP A 727 -11.97 -3.47 -20.15
C ASP A 727 -12.19 -2.96 -18.73
N LYS A 728 -13.26 -2.21 -18.47
CA LYS A 728 -13.66 -1.85 -17.10
C LYS A 728 -14.04 -3.09 -16.29
N LEU A 729 -14.74 -4.04 -16.89
CA LEU A 729 -15.09 -5.31 -16.24
C LEU A 729 -13.86 -6.18 -15.96
N ARG A 730 -12.89 -6.23 -16.89
CA ARG A 730 -11.61 -6.91 -16.69
C ARG A 730 -10.82 -6.31 -15.53
N HIS A 731 -10.76 -4.99 -15.49
CA HIS A 731 -10.07 -4.29 -14.40
C HIS A 731 -10.74 -4.54 -13.04
N ALA A 732 -12.08 -4.47 -13.01
CA ALA A 732 -12.85 -4.75 -11.79
C ALA A 732 -12.76 -6.22 -11.33
N ALA A 733 -12.51 -7.16 -12.23
CA ALA A 733 -12.31 -8.58 -11.91
C ALA A 733 -10.96 -8.88 -11.25
N ALA A 734 -9.98 -7.98 -11.37
CA ALA A 734 -8.63 -8.08 -10.76
C ALA A 734 -7.93 -9.43 -11.03
N VAL A 735 -7.98 -9.91 -12.26
CA VAL A 735 -7.33 -11.16 -12.70
C VAL A 735 -6.00 -10.83 -13.38
N ASP A 736 -5.00 -11.66 -13.17
CA ASP A 736 -3.62 -11.51 -13.68
C ASP A 736 -3.46 -11.79 -15.19
N ARG A 737 -4.57 -11.87 -15.93
CA ARG A 737 -4.63 -12.13 -17.38
C ARG A 737 -5.86 -11.49 -18.01
N ARG A 738 -5.88 -11.44 -19.31
CA ARG A 738 -7.02 -10.96 -20.09
C ARG A 738 -8.16 -11.98 -20.10
N ILE A 739 -9.29 -11.66 -19.46
CA ILE A 739 -10.52 -12.47 -19.45
C ILE A 739 -11.44 -12.06 -20.62
N THR A 740 -12.16 -13.01 -21.16
CA THR A 740 -13.14 -12.77 -22.24
C THR A 740 -14.50 -12.36 -21.69
N LEU A 741 -15.33 -11.70 -22.50
CA LEU A 741 -16.72 -11.39 -22.11
C LEU A 741 -17.49 -12.67 -21.79
N ARG A 742 -17.26 -13.75 -22.53
CA ARG A 742 -17.87 -15.03 -22.27
C ARG A 742 -17.53 -15.57 -20.88
N GLU A 743 -16.26 -15.56 -20.47
CA GLU A 743 -15.85 -15.97 -19.13
C GLU A 743 -16.50 -15.09 -18.04
N ILE A 744 -16.65 -13.80 -18.30
CA ILE A 744 -17.34 -12.88 -17.37
C ILE A 744 -18.80 -13.29 -17.22
N LEU A 745 -19.51 -13.54 -18.33
CA LEU A 745 -20.90 -13.95 -18.33
C LEU A 745 -21.06 -15.36 -17.70
N GLU A 746 -20.20 -16.32 -18.02
CA GLU A 746 -20.19 -17.65 -17.40
C GLU A 746 -20.01 -17.54 -15.87
N LYS A 747 -19.20 -16.59 -15.41
CA LYS A 747 -19.03 -16.30 -13.98
C LYS A 747 -20.28 -15.67 -13.37
N VAL A 748 -20.92 -14.71 -14.05
CA VAL A 748 -22.15 -14.03 -13.61
C VAL A 748 -23.28 -15.06 -13.43
N PHE A 749 -23.42 -15.97 -14.37
CA PHE A 749 -24.47 -17.03 -14.32
C PHE A 749 -24.07 -18.27 -13.49
N GLY A 750 -22.88 -18.26 -12.84
CA GLY A 750 -22.43 -19.32 -11.95
C GLY A 750 -21.98 -20.60 -12.65
N LEU A 751 -21.76 -20.57 -13.98
CA LEU A 751 -21.28 -21.72 -14.75
C LEU A 751 -19.80 -22.00 -14.49
N ILE A 752 -19.02 -20.96 -14.16
CA ILE A 752 -17.66 -21.11 -13.64
C ILE A 752 -17.58 -20.56 -12.22
N PRO A 753 -16.92 -21.27 -11.30
CA PRO A 753 -16.85 -20.85 -9.90
C PRO A 753 -15.94 -19.63 -9.70
N ARG A 754 -14.88 -19.50 -10.53
CA ARG A 754 -13.91 -18.40 -10.51
C ARG A 754 -13.18 -18.28 -11.83
N PHE A 755 -12.54 -17.11 -12.05
CA PHE A 755 -11.57 -16.97 -13.13
C PHE A 755 -10.29 -17.74 -12.80
N LYS A 756 -9.78 -18.50 -13.76
CA LYS A 756 -8.48 -19.17 -13.63
C LYS A 756 -7.37 -18.13 -13.68
N SER A 757 -6.32 -18.31 -12.90
CA SER A 757 -5.13 -17.50 -12.98
C SER A 757 -4.34 -17.78 -14.28
N LYS A 758 -3.42 -16.87 -14.62
CA LYS A 758 -2.50 -17.06 -15.75
C LYS A 758 -1.72 -18.37 -15.63
N ASP A 759 -1.21 -18.67 -14.43
CA ASP A 759 -0.45 -19.89 -14.18
C ASP A 759 -1.28 -21.17 -14.31
N GLU A 760 -2.53 -21.12 -13.85
CA GLU A 760 -3.45 -22.29 -14.01
C GLU A 760 -3.73 -22.61 -15.49
N LEU A 761 -3.96 -21.58 -16.31
CA LEU A 761 -4.14 -21.78 -17.76
C LEU A 761 -2.85 -22.27 -18.44
N LEU A 762 -1.69 -21.75 -18.03
CA LEU A 762 -0.40 -22.21 -18.55
C LEU A 762 -0.16 -23.70 -18.22
N GLU A 763 -0.57 -24.14 -17.03
CA GLU A 763 -0.50 -25.56 -16.64
C GLU A 763 -1.45 -26.41 -17.46
N GLU A 764 -2.67 -25.94 -17.71
CA GLU A 764 -3.64 -26.67 -18.55
C GLU A 764 -3.17 -26.81 -20.00
N GLU A 765 -2.69 -25.71 -20.59
CA GLU A 765 -2.17 -25.73 -21.97
C GLU A 765 -0.93 -26.63 -22.08
N PHE A 766 -0.04 -26.57 -21.08
CA PHE A 766 1.10 -27.50 -21.04
C PHE A 766 0.66 -28.97 -20.88
N SER A 767 -0.37 -29.24 -20.08
CA SER A 767 -0.91 -30.60 -19.90
C SER A 767 -1.50 -31.15 -21.21
N LYS A 768 -2.18 -30.31 -22.01
CA LYS A 768 -2.65 -30.66 -23.36
C LYS A 768 -1.47 -31.00 -24.26
N PHE A 769 -0.43 -30.16 -24.28
CA PHE A 769 0.80 -30.40 -25.06
C PHE A 769 1.44 -31.74 -24.68
N VAL A 770 1.53 -32.06 -23.38
CA VAL A 770 2.08 -33.34 -22.88
C VAL A 770 1.23 -34.52 -23.30
N ALA A 771 -0.10 -34.39 -23.27
CA ALA A 771 -1.01 -35.44 -23.72
C ALA A 771 -0.87 -35.75 -25.21
N ASP A 772 -0.68 -34.71 -26.03
CA ASP A 772 -0.56 -34.83 -27.50
C ASP A 772 0.82 -35.35 -27.93
N HIS A 773 1.88 -35.05 -27.21
CA HIS A 773 3.24 -35.28 -27.68
C HIS A 773 4.09 -36.23 -26.80
N VAL A 774 3.60 -36.62 -25.61
CA VAL A 774 4.28 -37.55 -24.67
C VAL A 774 5.80 -37.29 -24.62
N PRO A 775 6.28 -36.24 -23.93
CA PRO A 775 7.68 -35.84 -23.97
C PRO A 775 8.67 -36.92 -23.46
N GLU A 776 9.67 -37.22 -24.25
CA GLU A 776 10.75 -38.14 -23.91
C GLU A 776 12.12 -37.43 -24.00
N PRO A 777 13.06 -37.66 -23.06
CA PRO A 777 12.91 -38.49 -21.86
C PRO A 777 12.09 -37.75 -20.76
N PRO A 778 11.50 -38.48 -19.79
CA PRO A 778 10.71 -37.86 -18.71
C PRO A 778 11.48 -36.79 -17.91
N SER A 779 12.79 -36.93 -17.80
CA SER A 779 13.67 -35.96 -17.12
C SER A 779 13.71 -34.58 -17.84
N ALA A 780 13.34 -34.50 -19.10
CA ALA A 780 13.31 -33.27 -19.88
C ALA A 780 12.00 -32.47 -19.72
N ILE A 781 10.95 -33.04 -19.13
CA ILE A 781 9.62 -32.41 -19.00
C ILE A 781 9.72 -31.05 -18.31
N SER A 782 10.53 -30.93 -17.25
CA SER A 782 10.70 -29.67 -16.54
C SER A 782 11.31 -28.56 -17.40
N ALA A 783 12.32 -28.89 -18.21
CA ALA A 783 12.96 -27.94 -19.13
C ALA A 783 12.02 -27.54 -20.28
N ILE A 784 11.24 -28.50 -20.78
CA ILE A 784 10.24 -28.26 -21.84
C ILE A 784 9.11 -27.37 -21.29
N LYS A 785 8.65 -27.62 -20.07
CA LYS A 785 7.63 -26.84 -19.39
C LYS A 785 8.08 -25.39 -19.17
N HIS A 786 9.29 -25.22 -18.72
CA HIS A 786 9.88 -23.88 -18.53
C HIS A 786 9.95 -23.14 -19.88
N PHE A 787 10.40 -23.80 -20.94
CA PHE A 787 10.43 -23.23 -22.28
C PHE A 787 9.04 -22.90 -22.79
N PHE A 788 8.06 -23.79 -22.64
CA PHE A 788 6.66 -23.59 -23.04
C PHE A 788 6.06 -22.34 -22.38
N LYS A 789 6.17 -22.25 -21.06
CA LYS A 789 5.68 -21.10 -20.31
C LYS A 789 6.39 -19.80 -20.68
N ALA A 790 7.72 -19.83 -20.77
CA ALA A 790 8.51 -18.65 -21.13
C ALA A 790 8.20 -18.16 -22.55
N TYR A 791 7.98 -19.05 -23.51
CA TYR A 791 7.62 -18.68 -24.88
C TYR A 791 6.25 -18.00 -24.95
N ILE A 792 5.26 -18.46 -24.17
CA ILE A 792 3.93 -17.82 -24.09
C ILE A 792 4.01 -16.46 -23.41
N THR A 793 4.77 -16.33 -22.34
CA THR A 793 4.73 -15.14 -21.48
C THR A 793 5.70 -14.05 -21.87
N SER A 794 6.79 -14.36 -22.59
CA SER A 794 7.82 -13.39 -22.96
C SER A 794 7.84 -13.10 -24.46
N GLY A 795 7.35 -11.92 -24.86
CA GLY A 795 7.42 -11.45 -26.25
C GLY A 795 8.85 -11.40 -26.77
N ARG A 796 9.80 -10.95 -25.96
CA ARG A 796 11.23 -10.90 -26.32
C ARG A 796 11.81 -12.30 -26.58
N LEU A 797 11.41 -13.30 -25.78
CA LEU A 797 11.85 -14.66 -26.04
C LEU A 797 11.28 -15.20 -27.36
N ARG A 798 10.00 -14.93 -27.63
CA ARG A 798 9.39 -15.29 -28.95
C ARG A 798 10.15 -14.70 -30.11
N ASP A 799 10.46 -13.39 -30.04
CA ASP A 799 11.22 -12.72 -31.10
C ASP A 799 12.60 -13.36 -31.33
N ILE A 800 13.32 -13.67 -30.26
CA ILE A 800 14.62 -14.33 -30.30
C ILE A 800 14.53 -15.72 -30.96
N ILE A 801 13.53 -16.51 -30.55
CA ILE A 801 13.35 -17.88 -31.07
C ILE A 801 12.87 -17.86 -32.53
N ASP A 802 11.89 -17.03 -32.85
CA ASP A 802 11.28 -16.95 -34.19
C ASP A 802 12.25 -16.40 -35.24
N HIS A 803 13.07 -15.42 -34.85
CA HIS A 803 14.09 -14.84 -35.74
C HIS A 803 15.45 -15.52 -35.61
N ARG A 804 15.57 -16.63 -34.82
CA ARG A 804 16.79 -17.41 -34.60
C ARG A 804 18.00 -16.61 -34.10
N GLN A 805 17.75 -15.56 -33.35
CA GLN A 805 18.77 -14.68 -32.75
C GLN A 805 19.30 -15.25 -31.42
N PHE A 806 19.78 -16.49 -31.43
CA PHE A 806 20.12 -17.24 -30.21
C PHE A 806 21.25 -16.64 -29.37
N THR A 807 22.05 -15.73 -29.90
CA THR A 807 23.05 -14.95 -29.18
C THR A 807 22.42 -14.09 -28.07
N ASP A 808 21.21 -13.62 -28.32
CA ASP A 808 20.51 -12.70 -27.42
C ASP A 808 19.90 -13.42 -26.20
N LEU A 809 19.86 -14.76 -26.24
CA LEU A 809 19.52 -15.57 -25.06
C LEU A 809 20.51 -15.40 -23.90
N ALA A 810 21.76 -15.00 -24.17
CA ALA A 810 22.76 -14.79 -23.14
C ALA A 810 22.39 -13.62 -22.21
N THR A 811 21.60 -12.67 -22.69
CA THR A 811 21.16 -11.47 -21.96
C THR A 811 19.67 -11.50 -21.61
N ASN A 812 18.95 -12.60 -21.90
CA ASN A 812 17.54 -12.72 -21.59
C ASN A 812 17.36 -13.14 -20.12
N PRO A 813 16.66 -12.35 -19.28
CA PRO A 813 16.51 -12.61 -17.85
C PRO A 813 15.55 -13.78 -17.54
N VAL A 814 14.62 -14.09 -18.47
CA VAL A 814 13.57 -15.09 -18.24
C VAL A 814 14.01 -16.48 -18.68
N PHE A 815 14.80 -16.57 -19.74
CA PHE A 815 15.19 -17.83 -20.36
C PHE A 815 16.59 -17.74 -20.98
N SER A 816 17.55 -18.39 -20.38
CA SER A 816 18.96 -18.28 -20.74
C SER A 816 19.39 -19.28 -21.81
N THR A 817 20.61 -19.09 -22.36
CA THR A 817 21.25 -20.06 -23.26
C THR A 817 21.40 -21.45 -22.60
N ARG A 818 21.58 -21.51 -21.27
CA ARG A 818 21.67 -22.76 -20.53
C ARG A 818 20.32 -23.49 -20.52
N ASP A 819 19.22 -22.75 -20.29
CA ASP A 819 17.88 -23.31 -20.29
C ASP A 819 17.51 -23.83 -21.67
N PHE A 820 17.84 -23.08 -22.72
CA PHE A 820 17.62 -23.52 -24.09
C PHE A 820 18.41 -24.81 -24.48
N ARG A 821 19.62 -24.96 -23.94
CA ARG A 821 20.41 -26.19 -24.13
C ARG A 821 19.81 -27.39 -23.41
N ALA A 822 19.18 -27.17 -22.24
CA ALA A 822 18.50 -28.22 -21.48
C ALA A 822 17.25 -28.76 -22.18
N VAL A 823 16.63 -27.99 -23.10
CA VAL A 823 15.50 -28.45 -23.92
C VAL A 823 16.03 -29.37 -25.04
N PRO A 824 15.54 -30.62 -25.18
CA PRO A 824 15.96 -31.50 -26.26
C PRO A 824 15.68 -30.90 -27.65
N ARG A 825 16.58 -31.13 -28.60
CA ARG A 825 16.53 -30.48 -29.94
C ARG A 825 15.17 -30.60 -30.63
N LYS A 826 14.50 -31.75 -30.52
CA LYS A 826 13.16 -32.01 -31.07
C LYS A 826 12.14 -30.98 -30.61
N TYR A 827 12.16 -30.62 -29.32
CA TYR A 827 11.14 -29.73 -28.71
C TYR A 827 11.43 -28.25 -28.91
N ARG A 828 12.63 -27.86 -29.33
CA ARG A 828 12.97 -26.44 -29.59
C ARG A 828 12.20 -25.85 -30.77
N ALA A 829 11.81 -26.68 -31.76
CA ALA A 829 10.96 -26.29 -32.86
C ALA A 829 9.47 -26.63 -32.57
N LEU A 830 9.23 -27.81 -32.01
CA LEU A 830 7.87 -28.33 -31.80
C LEU A 830 7.05 -27.47 -30.82
N VAL A 831 7.64 -26.97 -29.73
CA VAL A 831 6.94 -26.15 -28.77
C VAL A 831 6.44 -24.82 -29.37
N PRO A 832 7.28 -24.02 -30.06
CA PRO A 832 6.80 -22.83 -30.75
C PRO A 832 5.73 -23.08 -31.80
N GLU A 833 5.87 -24.16 -32.61
CA GLU A 833 4.87 -24.54 -33.59
C GLU A 833 3.54 -24.90 -32.95
N TYR A 834 3.53 -25.76 -31.94
CA TYR A 834 2.33 -26.12 -31.21
C TYR A 834 1.63 -24.90 -30.57
N ILE A 835 2.40 -24.03 -29.91
CA ILE A 835 1.85 -22.84 -29.26
C ILE A 835 1.21 -21.90 -30.30
N LYS A 836 1.83 -21.71 -31.46
CA LYS A 836 1.28 -20.86 -32.54
C LYS A 836 -0.03 -21.41 -33.08
N ASP A 837 -0.14 -22.73 -33.19
CA ASP A 837 -1.30 -23.37 -33.84
C ASP A 837 -2.48 -23.59 -32.84
N TYR A 838 -2.22 -23.81 -31.57
CA TYR A 838 -3.22 -24.26 -30.62
C TYR A 838 -3.43 -23.34 -29.41
N VAL A 839 -2.53 -22.40 -29.13
CA VAL A 839 -2.60 -21.56 -27.92
C VAL A 839 -2.89 -20.10 -28.28
N SER A 840 -3.97 -19.56 -27.72
CA SER A 840 -4.30 -18.13 -27.90
C SER A 840 -3.47 -17.23 -26.98
N PHE A 841 -2.52 -16.47 -27.53
CA PHE A 841 -1.69 -15.53 -26.77
C PHE A 841 -2.50 -14.44 -26.04
N ASN A 842 -3.67 -14.07 -26.59
CA ASN A 842 -4.51 -13.03 -26.02
C ASN A 842 -5.00 -13.37 -24.60
N GLN A 843 -5.13 -14.66 -24.26
CA GLN A 843 -5.56 -15.09 -22.92
C GLN A 843 -4.48 -14.85 -21.84
N PHE A 844 -3.22 -14.75 -22.27
CA PHE A 844 -2.06 -14.58 -21.38
C PHE A 844 -1.54 -13.14 -21.38
N ALA A 845 -2.10 -12.26 -22.21
CA ALA A 845 -1.84 -10.82 -22.12
C ALA A 845 -2.41 -10.26 -20.80
N VAL A 846 -1.73 -9.32 -20.23
CA VAL A 846 -2.17 -8.61 -19.02
C VAL A 846 -2.92 -7.36 -19.43
#